data_efefaffe5499e9b974f26b4183f27f88
#
_entry.id   efefaffe5499e9b974f26b4183f27f88
#
_cell.length_a   1.000
_cell.length_b   1.000
_cell.length_c   1.000
_cell.angle_alpha   90.00
_cell.angle_beta   90.00
_cell.angle_gamma   90.00
#
_symmetry.space_group_name_H-M   'P 1'
#
loop_
_entity.id
_entity.type
_entity.pdbx_description
1 polymer ?
#
loop_
_entity_poly.entity_id
_entity_poly.type
_entity_poly.pdbx_seq_one_letter_code
_entity_poly.pdbx_strand_id
1 'polypeptide(L)'
;MAKNNQYSESSITVLKGLEPVKERPGMYTRTDSPTHICQEVIDNAADEALGGFATEIDVQIHEDGSLSVRDNGRGIPVGLHPEEGVPVAELVFTRLHAGGKFNKKDGGSAYAFSGGLHGVGVSVTNALSTRLEVSVKRDGKVHRIVFAGGDVVEPLAQVGKCAVKDSGTEVRVWPDGKYFESPNYSIPELERLLRAKAVLLPGVRVSLTRPVKGEDEAHTQTWHYPDGLKSYLTDLIADAQEAVPLFSCENYISDGHNGDFSIGEGVAFALTWLEEGSCANESYVNLIPTSLGGTHEAGLKQAVFNAVNNFINLHNLLPRGVKVQSDDVFGKTAFVLSARVLDPQFQGQTKDKLTNRDALKLVAAVSGDPLELWLNQNVDFGKKIAELAIRQAQARIRSVKKIEKKKGSGVAILPGKLTDCESEDIRENELFLVEGDSAGGSAKLARDKATQAILPLRGKVLNSFEVHPDQLFGNAEIHDISVAIGVDPHAINDHPDLSGLRYGKIAILSDADVDGSHIQVLLLTLFYRHFPKLVADGHIYVAQPPLFRVDVNAQGKSKPARKFYALDQNELDGILERLQKEGVKETAYSISRFKGLGEMNPDQLKDTTMHPDTRRLLQVQIPEGADDETRDIFVKLMGKGEAAARRAWMEREGDTAQLDI
;
A
#
# COMPACT_ATOMS: atom_id res chain seq x y z
N MET A 1 -20.69 -24.04 -38.31
CA MET A 1 -21.02 -22.73 -38.94
C MET A 1 -20.23 -21.69 -38.19
N ALA A 2 -19.15 -21.19 -38.77
CA ALA A 2 -18.35 -20.11 -38.19
C ALA A 2 -19.22 -18.83 -38.21
N LYS A 3 -19.50 -18.26 -37.04
CA LYS A 3 -20.09 -16.93 -36.95
C LYS A 3 -19.04 -15.93 -37.45
N ASN A 4 -19.35 -15.33 -38.62
CA ASN A 4 -18.58 -14.21 -39.16
C ASN A 4 -18.71 -13.04 -38.17
N ASN A 5 -17.75 -12.88 -37.27
CA ASN A 5 -17.62 -11.70 -36.41
C ASN A 5 -17.00 -10.59 -37.27
N GLN A 6 -17.82 -9.95 -38.11
CA GLN A 6 -17.40 -8.70 -38.75
C GLN A 6 -17.42 -7.59 -37.70
N TYR A 7 -16.25 -7.08 -37.39
CA TYR A 7 -16.09 -5.85 -36.60
C TYR A 7 -16.61 -4.69 -37.45
N SER A 8 -17.75 -4.13 -37.08
CA SER A 8 -18.44 -3.05 -37.79
C SER A 8 -18.84 -1.96 -36.78
N GLU A 9 -19.32 -0.82 -37.28
CA GLU A 9 -19.79 0.30 -36.46
C GLU A 9 -20.87 -0.14 -35.45
N SER A 10 -21.65 -1.16 -35.77
CA SER A 10 -22.67 -1.74 -34.87
C SER A 10 -22.10 -2.56 -33.71
N SER A 11 -20.81 -2.93 -33.76
CA SER A 11 -20.12 -3.63 -32.65
C SER A 11 -19.58 -2.67 -31.58
N ILE A 12 -19.64 -1.35 -31.80
CA ILE A 12 -19.24 -0.34 -30.84
C ILE A 12 -20.45 0.04 -29.97
N THR A 13 -20.40 -0.32 -28.68
CA THR A 13 -21.41 0.03 -27.68
C THR A 13 -20.95 1.26 -26.89
N VAL A 14 -21.82 2.26 -26.77
CA VAL A 14 -21.59 3.44 -25.93
C VAL A 14 -22.42 3.31 -24.67
N LEU A 15 -21.78 3.15 -23.53
CA LEU A 15 -22.41 3.13 -22.22
C LEU A 15 -22.79 4.56 -21.79
N LYS A 16 -23.96 4.74 -21.18
CA LYS A 16 -24.50 6.05 -20.78
C LYS A 16 -24.83 6.10 -19.29
N GLY A 17 -24.82 7.31 -18.73
CA GLY A 17 -25.20 7.54 -17.33
C GLY A 17 -24.32 6.75 -16.37
N LEU A 18 -24.89 5.88 -15.55
CA LEU A 18 -24.21 5.04 -14.57
C LEU A 18 -23.92 3.60 -15.07
N GLU A 19 -24.26 3.27 -16.31
CA GLU A 19 -23.94 1.95 -16.91
C GLU A 19 -22.43 1.63 -16.89
N PRO A 20 -21.51 2.57 -17.20
CA PRO A 20 -20.07 2.29 -17.14
C PRO A 20 -19.60 1.84 -15.76
N VAL A 21 -20.21 2.36 -14.69
CA VAL A 21 -19.91 2.00 -13.30
C VAL A 21 -20.34 0.56 -13.01
N LYS A 22 -21.53 0.18 -13.46
CA LYS A 22 -22.10 -1.17 -13.26
C LYS A 22 -21.34 -2.24 -14.03
N GLU A 23 -20.93 -1.92 -15.27
CA GLU A 23 -20.20 -2.86 -16.13
C GLU A 23 -18.73 -3.03 -15.71
N ARG A 24 -18.11 -1.99 -15.15
CA ARG A 24 -16.70 -1.97 -14.77
C ARG A 24 -16.46 -1.29 -13.43
N PRO A 25 -17.00 -1.83 -12.32
CA PRO A 25 -16.93 -1.18 -11.01
C PRO A 25 -15.48 -0.95 -10.54
N GLY A 26 -14.54 -1.85 -10.85
CA GLY A 26 -13.13 -1.74 -10.48
C GLY A 26 -12.39 -0.53 -11.08
N MET A 27 -12.97 0.17 -12.08
CA MET A 27 -12.42 1.43 -12.58
C MET A 27 -12.75 2.62 -11.68
N TYR A 28 -13.80 2.51 -10.84
CA TYR A 28 -14.36 3.61 -10.06
C TYR A 28 -14.19 3.42 -8.55
N THR A 29 -14.10 2.17 -8.10
CA THR A 29 -14.04 1.82 -6.68
C THR A 29 -13.26 0.50 -6.48
N ARG A 30 -12.84 0.23 -5.25
CA ARG A 30 -12.38 -1.10 -4.87
C ARG A 30 -13.59 -2.04 -4.76
N THR A 31 -13.41 -3.29 -5.16
CA THR A 31 -14.46 -4.32 -5.22
C THR A 31 -14.26 -5.47 -4.23
N ASP A 32 -13.25 -5.41 -3.38
CA ASP A 32 -12.99 -6.36 -2.31
C ASP A 32 -14.12 -6.40 -1.27
N SER A 33 -14.66 -5.24 -0.94
CA SER A 33 -15.79 -5.08 -0.01
C SER A 33 -16.56 -3.79 -0.28
N PRO A 34 -17.81 -3.64 0.22
CA PRO A 34 -18.57 -2.41 0.03
C PRO A 34 -18.07 -1.22 0.87
N THR A 35 -17.03 -1.40 1.67
CA THR A 35 -16.48 -0.37 2.55
C THR A 35 -16.11 0.90 1.80
N HIS A 36 -15.46 0.76 0.62
CA HIS A 36 -14.98 1.91 -0.14
C HIS A 36 -16.10 2.77 -0.74
N ILE A 37 -17.22 2.20 -1.18
CA ILE A 37 -18.38 3.02 -1.64
C ILE A 37 -19.03 3.76 -0.47
N CYS A 38 -18.99 3.22 0.76
CA CYS A 38 -19.47 3.91 1.95
C CYS A 38 -18.48 5.00 2.40
N GLN A 39 -17.18 4.82 2.16
CA GLN A 39 -16.16 5.84 2.42
C GLN A 39 -16.47 7.13 1.68
N GLU A 40 -16.95 7.08 0.43
CA GLU A 40 -17.32 8.28 -0.35
C GLU A 40 -18.45 9.09 0.31
N VAL A 41 -19.38 8.42 1.00
CA VAL A 41 -20.45 9.07 1.77
C VAL A 41 -19.87 9.71 3.05
N ILE A 42 -18.99 8.98 3.75
CA ILE A 42 -18.30 9.47 4.95
C ILE A 42 -17.42 10.70 4.61
N ASP A 43 -16.73 10.66 3.46
CA ASP A 43 -15.90 11.76 2.99
C ASP A 43 -16.73 13.04 2.72
N ASN A 44 -17.96 12.90 2.23
CA ASN A 44 -18.84 14.06 2.06
C ASN A 44 -19.29 14.67 3.39
N ALA A 45 -19.60 13.86 4.40
CA ALA A 45 -19.88 14.34 5.76
C ALA A 45 -18.65 15.02 6.38
N ALA A 46 -17.47 14.45 6.16
CA ALA A 46 -16.20 15.03 6.62
C ALA A 46 -15.85 16.35 5.90
N ASP A 47 -16.21 16.51 4.62
CA ASP A 47 -16.03 17.78 3.90
C ASP A 47 -16.93 18.90 4.47
N GLU A 48 -18.16 18.59 4.93
CA GLU A 48 -19.01 19.54 5.67
C GLU A 48 -18.34 19.97 6.99
N ALA A 49 -17.73 19.02 7.71
CA ALA A 49 -17.03 19.31 8.94
C ALA A 49 -15.73 20.10 8.70
N LEU A 50 -14.98 19.79 7.63
CA LEU A 50 -13.78 20.54 7.22
C LEU A 50 -14.13 22.00 6.85
N GLY A 51 -15.32 22.20 6.27
CA GLY A 51 -15.87 23.54 6.00
C GLY A 51 -16.33 24.29 7.26
N GLY A 52 -16.29 23.66 8.43
CA GLY A 52 -16.75 24.23 9.70
C GLY A 52 -18.28 24.20 9.89
N PHE A 53 -19.01 23.45 9.06
CA PHE A 53 -20.47 23.42 9.10
C PHE A 53 -21.04 22.23 9.88
N ALA A 54 -20.26 21.15 10.05
CA ALA A 54 -20.66 19.99 10.85
C ALA A 54 -19.71 19.80 12.03
N THR A 55 -20.26 19.36 13.16
CA THR A 55 -19.54 19.04 14.40
C THR A 55 -19.71 17.58 14.82
N GLU A 56 -20.61 16.85 14.13
CA GLU A 56 -20.92 15.45 14.40
C GLU A 56 -21.05 14.68 13.10
N ILE A 57 -20.46 13.47 13.10
CA ILE A 57 -20.59 12.48 12.02
C ILE A 57 -20.91 11.14 12.68
N ASP A 58 -22.12 10.63 12.43
CA ASP A 58 -22.57 9.35 12.96
C ASP A 58 -22.67 8.32 11.83
N VAL A 59 -21.99 7.20 11.98
CA VAL A 59 -22.04 6.06 11.07
C VAL A 59 -22.69 4.87 11.78
N GLN A 60 -23.67 4.25 11.13
CA GLN A 60 -24.37 3.12 11.71
C GLN A 60 -24.49 1.98 10.69
N ILE A 61 -24.06 0.79 11.10
CA ILE A 61 -24.36 -0.46 10.40
C ILE A 61 -25.64 -1.02 10.99
N HIS A 62 -26.61 -1.35 10.13
CA HIS A 62 -27.90 -1.87 10.53
C HIS A 62 -27.95 -3.40 10.40
N GLU A 63 -28.92 -4.03 11.08
CA GLU A 63 -29.13 -5.47 11.04
C GLU A 63 -29.47 -6.01 9.63
N ASP A 64 -30.07 -5.16 8.79
CA ASP A 64 -30.41 -5.49 7.40
C ASP A 64 -29.21 -5.41 6.43
N GLY A 65 -28.00 -5.20 6.96
CA GLY A 65 -26.77 -5.07 6.18
C GLY A 65 -26.59 -3.71 5.51
N SER A 66 -27.46 -2.74 5.73
CA SER A 66 -27.25 -1.37 5.26
C SER A 66 -26.33 -0.59 6.17
N LEU A 67 -25.73 0.49 5.63
CA LEU A 67 -24.93 1.44 6.40
C LEU A 67 -25.52 2.84 6.21
N SER A 68 -25.73 3.58 7.29
CA SER A 68 -26.10 4.98 7.25
C SER A 68 -24.97 5.89 7.72
N VAL A 69 -24.83 7.04 7.08
CA VAL A 69 -23.92 8.13 7.46
C VAL A 69 -24.77 9.37 7.64
N ARG A 70 -24.66 9.99 8.80
CA ARG A 70 -25.36 11.21 9.14
C ARG A 70 -24.37 12.29 9.57
N ASP A 71 -24.54 13.50 9.07
CA ASP A 71 -23.89 14.71 9.55
C ASP A 71 -24.94 15.72 10.09
N ASN A 72 -24.48 16.66 10.89
CA ASN A 72 -25.26 17.81 11.36
C ASN A 72 -24.89 19.13 10.64
N GLY A 73 -24.42 19.03 9.40
CA GLY A 73 -24.02 20.16 8.56
C GLY A 73 -25.19 20.93 7.97
N ARG A 74 -24.96 21.64 6.86
CA ARG A 74 -25.98 22.50 6.21
C ARG A 74 -27.09 21.73 5.51
N GLY A 75 -26.90 20.45 5.22
CA GLY A 75 -27.76 19.66 4.37
C GLY A 75 -27.61 19.97 2.86
N ILE A 76 -27.66 18.94 2.03
CA ILE A 76 -27.59 19.07 0.56
C ILE A 76 -28.68 20.01 0.07
N PRO A 77 -28.42 20.94 -0.90
CA PRO A 77 -29.45 21.77 -1.50
C PRO A 77 -30.59 20.94 -2.12
N VAL A 78 -31.85 21.30 -1.79
CA VAL A 78 -33.04 20.58 -2.22
C VAL A 78 -33.77 21.27 -3.36
N GLY A 79 -33.30 22.45 -3.77
CA GLY A 79 -33.85 23.20 -4.90
C GLY A 79 -33.51 22.62 -6.26
N LEU A 80 -34.13 23.15 -7.30
CA LEU A 80 -33.81 22.80 -8.69
C LEU A 80 -32.50 23.44 -9.13
N HIS A 81 -31.69 22.68 -9.87
CA HIS A 81 -30.50 23.22 -10.52
C HIS A 81 -30.89 24.18 -11.62
N PRO A 82 -30.33 25.41 -11.70
CA PRO A 82 -30.76 26.43 -12.62
C PRO A 82 -30.75 26.03 -14.11
N GLU A 83 -29.75 25.26 -14.52
CA GLU A 83 -29.56 24.85 -15.91
C GLU A 83 -30.22 23.51 -16.23
N GLU A 84 -30.13 22.53 -15.31
CA GLU A 84 -30.61 21.17 -15.55
C GLU A 84 -32.10 20.98 -15.24
N GLY A 85 -32.70 21.86 -14.44
CA GLY A 85 -34.12 21.83 -14.11
C GLY A 85 -34.55 20.65 -13.22
N VAL A 86 -33.61 19.91 -12.65
CA VAL A 86 -33.83 18.79 -11.71
C VAL A 86 -33.29 19.12 -10.32
N PRO A 87 -33.80 18.46 -9.25
CA PRO A 87 -33.29 18.69 -7.90
C PRO A 87 -31.77 18.46 -7.79
N VAL A 88 -31.05 19.36 -7.10
CA VAL A 88 -29.62 19.24 -6.91
C VAL A 88 -29.26 17.90 -6.23
N ALA A 89 -30.04 17.47 -5.23
CA ALA A 89 -29.86 16.18 -4.58
C ALA A 89 -29.96 14.99 -5.56
N GLU A 90 -30.85 15.07 -6.57
CA GLU A 90 -30.93 14.04 -7.61
C GLU A 90 -29.69 14.03 -8.51
N LEU A 91 -29.23 15.19 -8.97
CA LEU A 91 -28.08 15.33 -9.85
C LEU A 91 -26.81 14.72 -9.22
N VAL A 92 -26.56 15.03 -7.95
CA VAL A 92 -25.35 14.59 -7.22
C VAL A 92 -25.26 13.06 -7.15
N PHE A 93 -26.42 12.37 -7.03
CA PHE A 93 -26.44 10.91 -6.90
C PHE A 93 -26.65 10.16 -8.22
N THR A 94 -27.06 10.83 -9.31
CA THR A 94 -27.36 10.17 -10.60
C THR A 94 -26.40 10.53 -11.72
N ARG A 95 -25.60 11.59 -11.58
CA ARG A 95 -24.67 12.03 -12.63
C ARG A 95 -23.22 11.89 -12.20
N LEU A 96 -22.40 11.33 -13.08
CA LEU A 96 -20.95 11.39 -12.94
C LEU A 96 -20.48 12.83 -13.20
N HIS A 97 -19.47 13.26 -12.46
CA HIS A 97 -18.89 14.60 -12.56
C HIS A 97 -19.90 15.73 -12.21
N ALA A 98 -20.83 15.45 -11.30
CA ALA A 98 -21.73 16.43 -10.72
C ALA A 98 -21.33 16.74 -9.27
N GLY A 99 -21.20 18.02 -8.93
CA GLY A 99 -20.86 18.43 -7.56
C GLY A 99 -20.44 19.90 -7.45
N GLY A 100 -20.54 20.47 -6.25
CA GLY A 100 -20.16 21.85 -5.95
C GLY A 100 -18.67 22.07 -5.65
N LYS A 101 -17.80 21.12 -5.99
CA LYS A 101 -16.37 21.11 -5.56
C LYS A 101 -15.38 21.42 -6.71
N PHE A 102 -15.87 21.75 -7.93
CA PHE A 102 -15.03 21.92 -9.13
C PHE A 102 -14.39 23.30 -9.28
N ASN A 103 -15.08 24.39 -8.91
CA ASN A 103 -14.62 25.77 -9.11
C ASN A 103 -13.84 26.28 -7.89
N LYS A 104 -12.61 25.78 -7.68
CA LYS A 104 -11.79 26.13 -6.52
C LYS A 104 -11.02 27.45 -6.68
N LYS A 105 -10.67 27.85 -7.91
CA LYS A 105 -9.78 29.00 -8.19
C LYS A 105 -10.46 30.37 -8.09
N ASP A 106 -11.77 30.45 -8.29
CA ASP A 106 -12.48 31.74 -8.39
C ASP A 106 -13.15 32.17 -7.06
N GLY A 107 -12.80 31.55 -5.93
CA GLY A 107 -13.36 31.89 -4.60
C GLY A 107 -14.85 31.55 -4.44
N GLY A 108 -15.47 30.91 -5.43
CA GLY A 108 -16.88 30.55 -5.44
C GLY A 108 -17.20 29.16 -4.91
N SER A 109 -16.20 28.35 -4.58
CA SER A 109 -16.43 27.01 -4.06
C SER A 109 -16.72 27.04 -2.57
N ALA A 110 -17.84 26.42 -2.18
CA ALA A 110 -18.20 26.20 -0.77
C ALA A 110 -17.20 25.26 -0.04
N TYR A 111 -16.29 24.62 -0.78
CA TYR A 111 -15.34 23.61 -0.30
C TYR A 111 -13.97 23.77 -0.96
N ALA A 112 -13.14 24.68 -0.45
CA ALA A 112 -11.81 24.92 -1.01
C ALA A 112 -10.88 23.69 -0.93
N PHE A 113 -10.91 22.93 0.17
CA PHE A 113 -10.05 21.80 0.45
C PHE A 113 -10.83 20.50 0.70
N SER A 114 -11.57 20.04 -0.30
CA SER A 114 -12.38 18.82 -0.17
C SER A 114 -11.60 17.55 -0.51
N GLY A 115 -11.95 16.43 0.12
CA GLY A 115 -11.51 15.10 -0.25
C GLY A 115 -12.15 14.58 -1.54
N GLY A 116 -13.38 15.01 -1.83
CA GLY A 116 -14.10 14.69 -3.07
C GLY A 116 -13.64 15.55 -4.24
N LEU A 117 -12.80 14.99 -5.12
CA LEU A 117 -12.15 15.71 -6.23
C LEU A 117 -12.86 15.55 -7.58
N HIS A 118 -13.49 14.41 -7.82
CA HIS A 118 -13.95 14.02 -9.15
C HIS A 118 -15.46 14.11 -9.36
N GLY A 119 -16.25 14.34 -8.29
CA GLY A 119 -17.71 14.40 -8.35
C GLY A 119 -18.36 13.10 -8.83
N VAL A 120 -17.74 11.96 -8.52
CA VAL A 120 -18.23 10.64 -8.92
C VAL A 120 -18.57 9.72 -7.74
N GLY A 121 -18.04 9.97 -6.55
CA GLY A 121 -18.10 9.03 -5.43
C GLY A 121 -19.52 8.57 -5.09
N VAL A 122 -20.42 9.47 -4.72
CA VAL A 122 -21.77 9.08 -4.31
C VAL A 122 -22.66 8.60 -5.46
N SER A 123 -22.39 8.99 -6.70
CA SER A 123 -23.09 8.42 -7.86
C SER A 123 -22.63 6.99 -8.15
N VAL A 124 -21.34 6.69 -7.89
CA VAL A 124 -20.81 5.30 -7.88
C VAL A 124 -21.45 4.50 -6.76
N THR A 125 -21.52 5.04 -5.54
CA THR A 125 -22.21 4.41 -4.41
C THR A 125 -23.66 4.05 -4.77
N ASN A 126 -24.39 4.99 -5.37
CA ASN A 126 -25.77 4.76 -5.82
C ASN A 126 -25.86 3.66 -6.89
N ALA A 127 -24.98 3.69 -7.90
CA ALA A 127 -24.99 2.71 -9.00
C ALA A 127 -24.74 1.27 -8.53
N LEU A 128 -23.92 1.10 -7.48
CA LEU A 128 -23.51 -0.20 -6.92
C LEU A 128 -24.34 -0.62 -5.70
N SER A 129 -25.51 0.02 -5.49
CA SER A 129 -26.41 -0.28 -4.40
C SER A 129 -27.77 -0.77 -4.92
N THR A 130 -28.35 -1.75 -4.23
CA THR A 130 -29.74 -2.18 -4.50
C THR A 130 -30.74 -1.09 -4.13
N ARG A 131 -30.42 -0.33 -3.09
CA ARG A 131 -31.21 0.82 -2.61
C ARG A 131 -30.27 1.85 -1.99
N LEU A 132 -30.61 3.13 -2.16
CA LEU A 132 -29.97 4.25 -1.49
C LEU A 132 -31.04 5.28 -1.12
N GLU A 133 -31.04 5.72 0.14
CA GLU A 133 -31.95 6.74 0.65
C GLU A 133 -31.17 7.96 1.11
N VAL A 134 -31.64 9.14 0.72
CA VAL A 134 -31.08 10.41 1.18
C VAL A 134 -32.17 11.21 1.88
N SER A 135 -31.92 11.52 3.15
CA SER A 135 -32.78 12.39 3.96
C SER A 135 -32.03 13.68 4.26
N VAL A 136 -32.62 14.80 3.94
CA VAL A 136 -32.03 16.13 4.13
C VAL A 136 -32.91 16.96 5.06
N LYS A 137 -32.31 17.43 6.17
CA LYS A 137 -32.88 18.43 7.05
C LYS A 137 -32.36 19.81 6.66
N ARG A 138 -33.26 20.68 6.17
CA ARG A 138 -32.88 22.02 5.75
C ARG A 138 -34.07 22.97 5.85
N ASP A 139 -33.85 24.19 6.34
CA ASP A 139 -34.87 25.26 6.42
C ASP A 139 -36.15 24.82 7.15
N GLY A 140 -35.99 24.03 8.23
CA GLY A 140 -37.12 23.56 9.05
C GLY A 140 -37.93 22.42 8.43
N LYS A 141 -37.46 21.84 7.34
CA LYS A 141 -38.14 20.77 6.58
C LYS A 141 -37.25 19.56 6.48
N VAL A 142 -37.88 18.38 6.39
CA VAL A 142 -37.21 17.11 6.10
C VAL A 142 -37.61 16.68 4.70
N HIS A 143 -36.65 16.54 3.81
CA HIS A 143 -36.83 16.05 2.45
C HIS A 143 -36.24 14.67 2.31
N ARG A 144 -36.81 13.83 1.46
CA ARG A 144 -36.31 12.50 1.17
C ARG A 144 -36.37 12.21 -0.32
N ILE A 145 -35.35 11.53 -0.83
CA ILE A 145 -35.30 10.93 -2.17
C ILE A 145 -34.75 9.50 -2.04
N VAL A 146 -35.27 8.59 -2.89
CA VAL A 146 -34.87 7.18 -2.86
C VAL A 146 -34.47 6.74 -4.26
N PHE A 147 -33.38 5.96 -4.29
CA PHE A 147 -32.82 5.39 -5.52
C PHE A 147 -32.77 3.86 -5.41
N ALA A 148 -32.83 3.20 -6.57
CA ALA A 148 -32.56 1.77 -6.68
C ALA A 148 -31.68 1.50 -7.90
N GLY A 149 -30.53 0.88 -7.66
CA GLY A 149 -29.59 0.56 -8.73
C GLY A 149 -29.18 1.77 -9.59
N GLY A 150 -29.06 2.96 -9.00
CA GLY A 150 -28.67 4.17 -9.70
C GLY A 150 -29.82 5.06 -10.18
N ASP A 151 -31.03 4.54 -10.26
CA ASP A 151 -32.21 5.27 -10.78
C ASP A 151 -33.08 5.79 -9.65
N VAL A 152 -33.78 6.93 -9.88
CA VAL A 152 -34.75 7.49 -8.91
C VAL A 152 -36.00 6.62 -8.89
N VAL A 153 -36.36 6.09 -7.72
CA VAL A 153 -37.61 5.34 -7.53
C VAL A 153 -38.68 6.12 -6.73
N GLU A 154 -38.23 6.97 -5.80
CA GLU A 154 -39.10 7.94 -5.14
C GLU A 154 -38.50 9.33 -5.34
N PRO A 155 -39.16 10.26 -6.03
CA PRO A 155 -38.60 11.59 -6.28
C PRO A 155 -38.46 12.39 -4.98
N LEU A 156 -37.63 13.44 -5.02
CA LEU A 156 -37.41 14.30 -3.86
C LEU A 156 -38.76 14.93 -3.41
N ALA A 157 -39.14 14.65 -2.19
CA ALA A 157 -40.34 15.14 -1.58
C ALA A 157 -40.12 15.60 -0.14
N GLN A 158 -40.90 16.59 0.31
CA GLN A 158 -40.94 16.94 1.73
C GLN A 158 -41.74 15.85 2.48
N VAL A 159 -41.08 15.17 3.41
CA VAL A 159 -41.69 14.08 4.20
C VAL A 159 -41.94 14.47 5.66
N GLY A 160 -41.41 15.62 6.12
CA GLY A 160 -41.59 16.04 7.50
C GLY A 160 -41.17 17.50 7.75
N LYS A 161 -41.20 17.85 9.03
CA LYS A 161 -40.69 19.13 9.57
C LYS A 161 -39.68 18.85 10.66
N CYS A 162 -38.69 19.71 10.82
CA CYS A 162 -37.72 19.71 11.89
C CYS A 162 -37.58 21.10 12.52
N ALA A 163 -36.82 21.25 13.58
CA ALA A 163 -36.49 22.59 14.08
C ALA A 163 -35.63 23.33 13.04
N VAL A 164 -35.80 24.63 12.87
CA VAL A 164 -35.06 25.43 11.89
C VAL A 164 -33.54 25.33 12.10
N LYS A 165 -33.10 25.14 13.35
CA LYS A 165 -31.69 24.93 13.70
C LYS A 165 -31.17 23.52 13.41
N ASP A 166 -32.04 22.55 13.19
CA ASP A 166 -31.67 21.18 12.89
C ASP A 166 -31.45 21.07 11.38
N SER A 167 -30.21 20.95 10.99
CA SER A 167 -29.80 20.74 9.60
C SER A 167 -28.88 19.52 9.50
N GLY A 168 -28.67 19.03 8.29
CA GLY A 168 -27.76 17.93 8.02
C GLY A 168 -28.26 17.01 6.93
N THR A 169 -27.43 16.06 6.58
CA THR A 169 -27.74 15.01 5.60
C THR A 169 -27.58 13.64 6.24
N GLU A 170 -28.47 12.74 5.92
CA GLU A 170 -28.35 11.31 6.21
C GLU A 170 -28.46 10.53 4.91
N VAL A 171 -27.46 9.69 4.63
CA VAL A 171 -27.43 8.79 3.48
C VAL A 171 -27.39 7.37 3.98
N ARG A 172 -28.36 6.55 3.62
CA ARG A 172 -28.42 5.14 3.94
C ARG A 172 -28.26 4.31 2.67
N VAL A 173 -27.34 3.36 2.72
CA VAL A 173 -26.84 2.60 1.56
C VAL A 173 -27.08 1.11 1.80
N TRP A 174 -27.68 0.41 0.85
CA TRP A 174 -27.78 -1.05 0.77
C TRP A 174 -26.92 -1.52 -0.41
N PRO A 175 -25.64 -1.88 -0.18
CA PRO A 175 -24.76 -2.33 -1.26
C PRO A 175 -25.31 -3.56 -1.98
N ASP A 176 -25.11 -3.64 -3.30
CA ASP A 176 -25.45 -4.81 -4.09
C ASP A 176 -24.28 -5.78 -4.09
N GLY A 177 -24.44 -6.88 -3.35
CA GLY A 177 -23.36 -7.88 -3.13
C GLY A 177 -22.78 -8.50 -4.40
N LYS A 178 -23.47 -8.38 -5.55
CA LYS A 178 -22.97 -8.91 -6.83
C LYS A 178 -21.73 -8.18 -7.37
N TYR A 179 -21.44 -6.97 -6.87
CA TYR A 179 -20.33 -6.14 -7.32
C TYR A 179 -19.09 -6.30 -6.44
N PHE A 180 -19.19 -7.05 -5.33
CA PHE A 180 -18.12 -7.16 -4.33
C PHE A 180 -17.75 -8.61 -4.08
N GLU A 181 -16.45 -8.87 -3.85
CA GLU A 181 -15.95 -10.20 -3.48
C GLU A 181 -16.49 -10.64 -2.11
N SER A 182 -16.58 -9.71 -1.15
CA SER A 182 -17.23 -9.91 0.14
C SER A 182 -18.44 -8.98 0.28
N PRO A 183 -19.62 -9.48 0.71
CA PRO A 183 -20.79 -8.63 0.98
C PRO A 183 -20.66 -7.85 2.29
N ASN A 184 -19.66 -8.14 3.12
CA ASN A 184 -19.50 -7.58 4.45
C ASN A 184 -18.59 -6.35 4.44
N TYR A 185 -18.88 -5.38 5.30
CA TYR A 185 -17.98 -4.25 5.55
C TYR A 185 -16.72 -4.70 6.30
N SER A 186 -15.59 -4.10 5.97
CA SER A 186 -14.35 -4.23 6.73
C SER A 186 -14.42 -3.31 7.96
N ILE A 187 -14.78 -3.87 9.12
CA ILE A 187 -14.88 -3.10 10.38
C ILE A 187 -13.56 -2.43 10.75
N PRO A 188 -12.40 -3.12 10.69
CA PRO A 188 -11.12 -2.46 10.99
C PRO A 188 -10.81 -1.29 10.05
N GLU A 189 -11.22 -1.37 8.79
CA GLU A 189 -11.03 -0.29 7.83
C GLU A 189 -11.93 0.90 8.14
N LEU A 190 -13.21 0.65 8.46
CA LEU A 190 -14.14 1.71 8.89
C LEU A 190 -13.67 2.39 10.18
N GLU A 191 -13.26 1.63 11.19
CA GLU A 191 -12.75 2.18 12.45
C GLU A 191 -11.52 3.06 12.20
N ARG A 192 -10.56 2.60 11.39
CA ARG A 192 -9.38 3.38 11.01
C ARG A 192 -9.75 4.66 10.26
N LEU A 193 -10.68 4.56 9.29
CA LEU A 193 -11.14 5.70 8.51
C LEU A 193 -11.81 6.76 9.40
N LEU A 194 -12.76 6.34 10.25
CA LEU A 194 -13.51 7.23 11.13
C LEU A 194 -12.64 7.87 12.21
N ARG A 195 -11.72 7.09 12.78
CA ARG A 195 -10.70 7.61 13.69
C ARG A 195 -9.85 8.69 13.02
N ALA A 196 -9.38 8.44 11.78
CA ALA A 196 -8.62 9.44 11.02
C ALA A 196 -9.44 10.72 10.79
N LYS A 197 -10.75 10.62 10.47
CA LYS A 197 -11.60 11.81 10.32
C LYS A 197 -11.71 12.62 11.61
N ALA A 198 -11.90 11.96 12.76
CA ALA A 198 -11.95 12.63 14.06
C ALA A 198 -10.63 13.33 14.41
N VAL A 199 -9.49 12.73 14.08
CA VAL A 199 -8.15 13.30 14.31
C VAL A 199 -7.90 14.51 13.44
N LEU A 200 -8.27 14.44 12.15
CA LEU A 200 -8.01 15.48 11.16
C LEU A 200 -9.01 16.65 11.24
N LEU A 201 -10.07 16.49 12.01
CA LEU A 201 -11.13 17.47 12.23
C LEU A 201 -11.25 17.76 13.74
N PRO A 202 -10.32 18.55 14.30
CA PRO A 202 -10.29 18.84 15.75
C PRO A 202 -11.64 19.36 16.25
N GLY A 203 -12.16 18.74 17.34
CA GLY A 203 -13.45 19.11 17.94
C GLY A 203 -14.67 18.46 17.28
N VAL A 204 -14.53 17.76 16.17
CA VAL A 204 -15.63 16.99 15.56
C VAL A 204 -15.75 15.64 16.26
N ARG A 205 -16.99 15.26 16.62
CA ARG A 205 -17.30 13.94 17.17
C ARG A 205 -17.68 13.00 16.04
N VAL A 206 -16.99 11.87 15.97
CA VAL A 206 -17.24 10.81 14.99
C VAL A 206 -17.63 9.54 15.72
N SER A 207 -18.71 8.88 15.31
CA SER A 207 -19.17 7.63 15.94
C SER A 207 -19.41 6.52 14.93
N LEU A 208 -19.19 5.25 15.37
CA LEU A 208 -19.58 4.03 14.67
C LEU A 208 -20.45 3.19 15.58
N THR A 209 -21.70 2.99 15.16
CA THR A 209 -22.62 2.08 15.83
C THR A 209 -22.82 0.83 14.98
N ARG A 210 -22.69 -0.35 15.57
CA ARG A 210 -22.84 -1.64 14.88
C ARG A 210 -23.56 -2.67 15.75
N PRO A 211 -24.37 -3.56 15.16
CA PRO A 211 -24.95 -4.68 15.89
C PRO A 211 -23.83 -5.66 16.30
N VAL A 212 -23.96 -6.24 17.48
CA VAL A 212 -23.07 -7.30 17.96
C VAL A 212 -23.86 -8.60 17.98
N LYS A 213 -23.31 -9.64 17.36
CA LYS A 213 -23.99 -10.94 17.26
C LYS A 213 -24.17 -11.56 18.65
N GLY A 214 -25.44 -11.72 19.07
CA GLY A 214 -25.81 -12.32 20.37
C GLY A 214 -25.97 -11.31 21.49
N GLU A 215 -25.94 -10.02 21.23
CA GLU A 215 -26.25 -8.94 22.18
C GLU A 215 -27.49 -8.18 21.70
N ASP A 216 -28.35 -7.77 22.63
CA ASP A 216 -29.56 -6.97 22.33
C ASP A 216 -29.22 -5.49 22.13
N GLU A 217 -28.05 -5.04 22.61
CA GLU A 217 -27.59 -3.65 22.47
C GLU A 217 -26.49 -3.52 21.40
N ALA A 218 -26.64 -2.49 20.58
CA ALA A 218 -25.63 -2.17 19.56
C ALA A 218 -24.38 -1.57 20.21
N HIS A 219 -23.20 -1.97 19.76
CA HIS A 219 -21.94 -1.40 20.21
C HIS A 219 -21.67 -0.08 19.50
N THR A 220 -21.46 0.99 20.27
CA THR A 220 -21.08 2.32 19.75
C THR A 220 -19.67 2.68 20.19
N GLN A 221 -18.81 2.94 19.21
CA GLN A 221 -17.47 3.47 19.42
C GLN A 221 -17.43 4.93 18.98
N THR A 222 -16.85 5.80 19.81
CA THR A 222 -16.79 7.25 19.54
C THR A 222 -15.34 7.73 19.58
N TRP A 223 -14.97 8.57 18.63
CA TRP A 223 -13.68 9.25 18.56
C TRP A 223 -13.90 10.75 18.61
N HIS A 224 -13.12 11.42 19.44
CA HIS A 224 -13.13 12.87 19.60
C HIS A 224 -11.75 13.34 20.04
N TYR A 225 -11.07 14.12 19.19
CA TYR A 225 -9.71 14.60 19.43
C TYR A 225 -9.70 16.14 19.44
N PRO A 226 -9.94 16.79 20.60
CA PRO A 226 -9.95 18.25 20.67
C PRO A 226 -8.59 18.87 20.30
N ASP A 227 -7.49 18.21 20.68
CA ASP A 227 -6.12 18.64 20.38
C ASP A 227 -5.57 18.03 19.06
N GLY A 228 -6.43 17.42 18.26
CA GLY A 228 -6.12 16.94 16.92
C GLY A 228 -4.94 15.98 16.83
N LEU A 229 -3.99 16.29 15.94
CA LEU A 229 -2.85 15.42 15.63
C LEU A 229 -1.92 15.18 16.82
N LYS A 230 -1.84 16.11 17.78
CA LYS A 230 -0.98 15.96 18.95
C LYS A 230 -1.42 14.82 19.85
N SER A 231 -2.68 14.81 20.27
CA SER A 231 -3.24 13.72 21.09
C SER A 231 -3.17 12.39 20.36
N TYR A 232 -3.44 12.39 19.05
CA TYR A 232 -3.40 11.19 18.24
C TYR A 232 -2.00 10.57 18.14
N LEU A 233 -0.97 11.40 17.90
CA LEU A 233 0.40 10.90 17.86
C LEU A 233 0.82 10.34 19.21
N THR A 234 0.42 10.99 20.33
CA THR A 234 0.67 10.49 21.68
C THR A 234 0.06 9.09 21.87
N ASP A 235 -1.19 8.88 21.41
CA ASP A 235 -1.83 7.55 21.48
C ASP A 235 -1.11 6.51 20.60
N LEU A 236 -0.64 6.90 19.41
CA LEU A 236 0.05 5.99 18.48
C LEU A 236 1.41 5.51 19.00
N ILE A 237 2.07 6.30 19.82
CA ILE A 237 3.40 6.02 20.39
C ILE A 237 3.35 5.68 21.87
N ALA A 238 2.17 5.34 22.43
CA ALA A 238 1.98 5.12 23.87
C ALA A 238 2.95 4.11 24.49
N ASP A 239 3.41 3.12 23.70
CA ASP A 239 4.37 2.09 24.13
C ASP A 239 5.83 2.44 23.82
N ALA A 240 6.10 3.65 23.31
CA ALA A 240 7.44 4.09 22.91
C ALA A 240 8.01 5.11 23.90
N GLN A 241 9.33 5.13 24.02
CA GLN A 241 10.03 6.12 24.83
C GLN A 241 10.40 7.35 23.98
N GLU A 242 9.77 8.49 24.27
CA GLU A 242 10.10 9.77 23.63
C GLU A 242 11.49 10.26 24.05
N ALA A 243 12.28 10.69 23.08
CA ALA A 243 13.55 11.35 23.31
C ALA A 243 13.36 12.83 23.69
N VAL A 244 12.39 13.48 23.07
CA VAL A 244 12.04 14.89 23.26
C VAL A 244 10.53 15.06 23.28
N PRO A 245 10.00 16.11 23.94
CA PRO A 245 8.57 16.41 23.90
C PRO A 245 8.08 16.59 22.47
N LEU A 246 6.84 16.16 22.24
CA LEU A 246 6.17 16.25 20.96
C LEU A 246 6.05 17.71 20.48
N PHE A 247 6.53 17.96 19.27
CA PHE A 247 6.33 19.22 18.56
C PHE A 247 5.09 19.14 17.67
N SER A 248 4.23 20.15 17.72
CA SER A 248 3.09 20.26 16.80
C SER A 248 3.04 21.66 16.21
N CYS A 249 2.64 21.74 14.95
CA CYS A 249 2.54 22.97 14.20
C CYS A 249 1.32 22.93 13.28
N GLU A 250 0.58 24.03 13.23
CA GLU A 250 -0.40 24.36 12.20
C GLU A 250 0.04 25.63 11.51
N ASN A 251 0.24 25.57 10.21
CA ASN A 251 0.64 26.73 9.42
C ASN A 251 -0.02 26.70 8.05
N TYR A 252 -0.94 27.64 7.85
CA TYR A 252 -1.71 27.80 6.60
C TYR A 252 -1.48 29.20 6.04
N ILE A 253 -1.40 29.32 4.73
CA ILE A 253 -1.24 30.59 4.03
C ILE A 253 -2.45 31.48 4.32
N SER A 254 -2.24 32.63 4.93
CA SER A 254 -3.28 33.57 5.35
C SER A 254 -3.47 34.73 4.39
N ASP A 255 -2.43 35.09 3.63
CA ASP A 255 -2.44 36.20 2.68
C ASP A 255 -1.83 35.79 1.33
N GLY A 256 -2.32 36.42 0.26
CA GLY A 256 -1.91 36.12 -1.10
C GLY A 256 -0.54 36.70 -1.52
N HIS A 257 0.32 37.14 -0.58
CA HIS A 257 1.62 37.74 -0.87
C HIS A 257 2.71 36.70 -1.19
N ASN A 258 2.48 35.41 -0.92
CA ASN A 258 3.34 34.32 -1.39
C ASN A 258 2.77 33.79 -2.73
N GLY A 259 3.10 34.46 -3.82
CA GLY A 259 2.56 34.25 -5.16
C GLY A 259 2.58 32.83 -5.76
N ASP A 260 3.10 31.85 -5.02
CA ASP A 260 3.18 30.44 -5.43
C ASP A 260 2.06 29.57 -4.87
N PHE A 261 1.37 29.98 -3.77
CA PHE A 261 0.40 29.16 -3.06
C PHE A 261 -0.90 29.92 -2.75
N SER A 262 -2.02 29.20 -2.68
CA SER A 262 -3.33 29.77 -2.43
C SER A 262 -3.62 29.91 -0.94
N ILE A 263 -4.49 30.90 -0.60
CA ILE A 263 -4.94 31.09 0.78
C ILE A 263 -5.59 29.80 1.31
N GLY A 264 -5.18 29.39 2.52
CA GLY A 264 -5.67 28.20 3.21
C GLY A 264 -4.90 26.92 2.86
N GLU A 265 -4.00 26.93 1.85
CA GLU A 265 -3.04 25.84 1.67
C GLU A 265 -2.01 25.84 2.80
N GLY A 266 -1.51 24.67 3.16
CA GLY A 266 -0.54 24.54 4.25
C GLY A 266 -0.60 23.20 4.91
N VAL A 267 -0.15 23.11 6.17
CA VAL A 267 -0.05 21.87 6.92
C VAL A 267 -0.45 22.01 8.37
N ALA A 268 -0.94 20.91 8.94
CA ALA A 268 -0.89 20.60 10.34
C ALA A 268 -0.05 19.34 10.52
N PHE A 269 0.87 19.32 11.45
CA PHE A 269 1.64 18.11 11.76
C PHE A 269 2.04 18.06 13.24
N ALA A 270 2.24 16.83 13.72
CA ALA A 270 2.84 16.55 15.00
C ALA A 270 3.99 15.57 14.77
N LEU A 271 5.10 15.76 15.46
CA LEU A 271 6.26 14.87 15.36
C LEU A 271 7.04 14.83 16.69
N THR A 272 7.73 13.71 16.90
CA THR A 272 8.72 13.54 17.98
C THR A 272 9.81 12.56 17.53
N TRP A 273 10.90 12.49 18.30
CA TRP A 273 11.96 11.51 18.16
C TRP A 273 11.89 10.50 19.30
N LEU A 274 12.08 9.23 18.99
CA LEU A 274 12.01 8.12 19.93
C LEU A 274 13.41 7.60 20.28
N GLU A 275 13.64 7.32 21.56
CA GLU A 275 14.84 6.58 21.97
C GLU A 275 14.68 5.09 21.64
N GLU A 276 13.53 4.52 22.02
CA GLU A 276 13.16 3.11 21.79
C GLU A 276 11.71 3.02 21.34
N GLY A 277 11.38 1.91 20.64
CA GLY A 277 10.05 1.63 20.11
C GLY A 277 9.95 1.73 18.60
N SER A 278 8.76 1.43 18.08
CA SER A 278 8.44 1.51 16.65
C SER A 278 7.99 2.91 16.27
N CYS A 279 8.51 3.43 15.16
CA CYS A 279 8.07 4.72 14.62
C CYS A 279 6.71 4.55 13.93
N ALA A 280 5.74 5.38 14.30
CA ALA A 280 4.46 5.51 13.63
C ALA A 280 4.53 6.72 12.67
N ASN A 281 4.28 6.48 11.39
CA ASN A 281 4.32 7.52 10.36
C ASN A 281 3.03 7.46 9.55
N GLU A 282 2.21 8.51 9.67
CA GLU A 282 0.97 8.63 8.92
C GLU A 282 0.90 9.98 8.21
N SER A 283 0.40 9.99 6.98
CA SER A 283 0.22 11.21 6.21
C SER A 283 -1.13 11.26 5.51
N TYR A 284 -1.66 12.49 5.38
CA TYR A 284 -2.98 12.79 4.86
C TYR A 284 -2.94 14.02 3.96
N VAL A 285 -3.79 14.04 2.95
CA VAL A 285 -4.03 15.20 2.08
C VAL A 285 -5.52 15.45 1.95
N ASN A 286 -6.01 16.62 2.35
CA ASN A 286 -7.43 16.97 2.31
C ASN A 286 -8.32 15.86 2.92
N LEU A 287 -7.97 15.38 4.11
CA LEU A 287 -8.63 14.29 4.84
C LEU A 287 -8.49 12.88 4.21
N ILE A 288 -7.73 12.73 3.12
CA ILE A 288 -7.50 11.45 2.45
C ILE A 288 -6.21 10.85 3.00
N PRO A 289 -6.22 9.59 3.49
CA PRO A 289 -5.00 8.90 3.90
C PRO A 289 -4.11 8.58 2.70
N THR A 290 -2.82 8.88 2.82
CA THR A 290 -1.82 8.59 1.79
C THR A 290 -0.89 7.49 2.27
N SER A 291 -1.37 6.24 2.19
CA SER A 291 -0.67 5.06 2.73
C SER A 291 0.71 4.81 2.11
N LEU A 292 0.93 5.29 0.89
CA LEU A 292 2.21 5.24 0.17
C LEU A 292 2.96 6.58 0.22
N GLY A 293 2.53 7.52 1.10
CA GLY A 293 3.14 8.83 1.26
C GLY A 293 2.99 9.73 0.03
N GLY A 294 4.05 10.44 -0.32
CA GLY A 294 4.05 11.31 -1.49
C GLY A 294 4.91 12.56 -1.33
N THR A 295 4.68 13.52 -2.21
CA THR A 295 5.46 14.77 -2.26
C THR A 295 5.32 15.65 -1.02
N HIS A 296 4.15 15.65 -0.35
CA HIS A 296 3.93 16.36 0.92
C HIS A 296 4.80 15.79 2.06
N GLU A 297 4.90 14.45 2.15
CA GLU A 297 5.77 13.80 3.13
C GLU A 297 7.25 14.07 2.83
N ALA A 298 7.63 14.05 1.54
CA ALA A 298 8.99 14.42 1.14
C ALA A 298 9.31 15.87 1.51
N GLY A 299 8.35 16.80 1.41
CA GLY A 299 8.48 18.17 1.85
C GLY A 299 8.71 18.30 3.35
N LEU A 300 7.95 17.58 4.18
CA LEU A 300 8.17 17.53 5.62
C LEU A 300 9.56 16.97 5.95
N LYS A 301 9.95 15.86 5.32
CA LYS A 301 11.27 15.25 5.50
C LYS A 301 12.39 16.23 5.16
N GLN A 302 12.24 16.98 4.09
CA GLN A 302 13.21 18.00 3.70
C GLN A 302 13.29 19.14 4.73
N ALA A 303 12.15 19.67 5.19
CA ALA A 303 12.10 20.74 6.19
C ALA A 303 12.76 20.32 7.52
N VAL A 304 12.37 19.15 8.02
CA VAL A 304 12.91 18.60 9.28
C VAL A 304 14.41 18.35 9.17
N PHE A 305 14.85 17.72 8.07
CA PHE A 305 16.28 17.50 7.84
C PHE A 305 17.08 18.81 7.80
N ASN A 306 16.58 19.82 7.07
CA ASN A 306 17.24 21.12 6.99
C ASN A 306 17.32 21.80 8.36
N ALA A 307 16.23 21.85 9.11
CA ALA A 307 16.17 22.44 10.43
C ALA A 307 17.16 21.79 11.41
N VAL A 308 17.17 20.46 11.47
CA VAL A 308 18.09 19.69 12.34
C VAL A 308 19.55 19.87 11.89
N ASN A 309 19.81 19.81 10.58
CA ASN A 309 21.17 20.00 10.05
C ASN A 309 21.69 21.42 10.28
N ASN A 310 20.84 22.46 10.12
CA ASN A 310 21.18 23.85 10.44
C ASN A 310 21.50 23.99 11.92
N PHE A 311 20.70 23.40 12.81
CA PHE A 311 20.94 23.40 14.25
C PHE A 311 22.28 22.72 14.60
N ILE A 312 22.57 21.56 14.02
CA ILE A 312 23.84 20.82 14.20
C ILE A 312 25.03 21.71 13.81
N ASN A 313 24.94 22.38 12.66
CA ASN A 313 26.00 23.25 12.14
C ASN A 313 26.16 24.50 13.00
N LEU A 314 25.06 25.15 13.39
CA LEU A 314 25.08 26.38 14.23
C LEU A 314 25.75 26.13 15.58
N HIS A 315 25.49 24.98 16.19
CA HIS A 315 26.04 24.59 17.48
C HIS A 315 27.36 23.80 17.41
N ASN A 316 27.93 23.63 16.20
CA ASN A 316 29.18 22.90 15.97
C ASN A 316 29.20 21.49 16.59
N LEU A 317 28.08 20.75 16.49
CA LEU A 317 27.91 19.43 17.11
C LEU A 317 28.46 18.28 16.28
N LEU A 318 28.81 18.51 15.00
CA LEU A 318 29.18 17.47 14.05
C LEU A 318 30.60 16.94 14.31
N PRO A 319 30.79 15.63 14.61
CA PRO A 319 32.12 15.05 14.73
C PRO A 319 32.87 15.04 13.39
N ARG A 320 34.21 15.14 13.45
CA ARG A 320 35.05 15.08 12.24
C ARG A 320 34.79 13.82 11.43
N GLY A 321 34.53 13.99 10.13
CA GLY A 321 34.32 12.88 9.19
C GLY A 321 32.93 12.24 9.26
N VAL A 322 31.99 12.80 10.03
CA VAL A 322 30.58 12.38 10.02
C VAL A 322 29.77 13.35 9.17
N LYS A 323 28.91 12.80 8.31
CA LYS A 323 27.92 13.55 7.53
C LYS A 323 26.55 12.96 7.82
N VAL A 324 25.65 13.77 8.34
CA VAL A 324 24.25 13.40 8.61
C VAL A 324 23.47 13.41 7.31
N GLN A 325 22.62 12.40 7.09
CA GLN A 325 21.70 12.27 5.98
C GLN A 325 20.25 12.34 6.48
N SER A 326 19.29 12.53 5.58
CA SER A 326 17.87 12.60 5.92
C SER A 326 17.40 11.38 6.71
N ASP A 327 17.78 10.18 6.30
CA ASP A 327 17.40 8.94 6.97
C ASP A 327 17.99 8.79 8.39
N ASP A 328 19.13 9.42 8.66
CA ASP A 328 19.70 9.45 10.02
C ASP A 328 18.83 10.26 10.98
N VAL A 329 18.16 11.31 10.49
CA VAL A 329 17.22 12.13 11.25
C VAL A 329 15.89 11.40 11.41
N PHE A 330 15.40 10.75 10.34
CA PHE A 330 14.08 10.13 10.31
C PHE A 330 14.03 8.69 10.84
N GLY A 331 15.15 8.00 10.99
CA GLY A 331 15.19 6.63 11.49
C GLY A 331 14.61 6.42 12.89
N LYS A 332 14.39 7.50 13.62
CA LYS A 332 13.81 7.52 14.97
C LYS A 332 12.67 8.54 15.12
N THR A 333 12.14 9.06 14.01
CA THR A 333 11.06 10.06 14.03
C THR A 333 9.70 9.38 13.89
N ALA A 334 8.78 9.71 14.78
CA ALA A 334 7.36 9.41 14.64
C ALA A 334 6.62 10.70 14.27
N PHE A 335 5.71 10.65 13.29
CA PHE A 335 4.95 11.82 12.87
C PHE A 335 3.58 11.49 12.33
N VAL A 336 2.67 12.48 12.44
CA VAL A 336 1.40 12.52 11.69
C VAL A 336 1.35 13.86 10.95
N LEU A 337 1.12 13.81 9.64
CA LEU A 337 1.08 14.97 8.75
C LEU A 337 -0.28 15.08 8.07
N SER A 338 -0.89 16.25 8.10
CA SER A 338 -2.08 16.63 7.32
C SER A 338 -1.77 17.83 6.45
N ALA A 339 -1.76 17.66 5.13
CA ALA A 339 -1.58 18.75 4.18
C ALA A 339 -2.91 19.18 3.57
N ARG A 340 -3.12 20.51 3.44
CA ARG A 340 -4.21 21.09 2.64
C ARG A 340 -3.64 21.59 1.33
N VAL A 341 -4.07 20.99 0.24
CA VAL A 341 -3.63 21.28 -1.13
C VAL A 341 -4.87 21.58 -1.98
N LEU A 342 -4.87 22.70 -2.70
CA LEU A 342 -6.05 23.17 -3.43
C LEU A 342 -6.45 22.21 -4.57
N ASP A 343 -5.47 21.70 -5.31
CA ASP A 343 -5.66 20.80 -6.45
C ASP A 343 -4.73 19.57 -6.33
N PRO A 344 -5.01 18.62 -5.41
CA PRO A 344 -4.15 17.49 -5.20
C PRO A 344 -4.26 16.49 -6.35
N GLN A 345 -3.09 16.02 -6.83
CA GLN A 345 -2.97 14.99 -7.86
C GLN A 345 -2.41 13.71 -7.23
N PHE A 346 -3.14 12.63 -7.38
CA PHE A 346 -2.78 11.34 -6.80
C PHE A 346 -2.38 10.33 -7.88
N GLN A 347 -1.62 9.34 -7.46
CA GLN A 347 -1.34 8.17 -8.28
C GLN A 347 -2.54 7.20 -8.17
N GLY A 348 -3.34 7.11 -9.24
CA GLY A 348 -4.50 6.20 -9.30
C GLY A 348 -5.74 6.68 -8.53
N GLN A 349 -6.83 5.91 -8.65
CA GLN A 349 -8.13 6.23 -8.06
C GLN A 349 -8.19 5.99 -6.55
N THR A 350 -7.36 5.11 -6.01
CA THR A 350 -7.28 4.83 -4.56
C THR A 350 -6.65 5.97 -3.76
N LYS A 351 -6.01 6.93 -4.43
CA LYS A 351 -5.41 8.15 -3.85
C LYS A 351 -4.31 7.89 -2.81
N ASP A 352 -3.67 6.73 -2.86
CA ASP A 352 -2.69 6.31 -1.86
C ASP A 352 -1.39 7.13 -1.85
N LYS A 353 -1.07 7.83 -2.94
CA LYS A 353 0.16 8.60 -3.06
C LYS A 353 -0.05 9.95 -3.75
N LEU A 354 0.38 11.03 -3.10
CA LEU A 354 0.38 12.38 -3.69
C LEU A 354 1.56 12.57 -4.65
N THR A 355 1.31 13.18 -5.82
CA THR A 355 2.33 13.37 -6.88
C THR A 355 2.65 14.83 -7.21
N ASN A 356 1.88 15.80 -6.72
CA ASN A 356 2.12 17.23 -6.96
C ASN A 356 3.52 17.66 -6.52
N ARG A 357 4.32 18.21 -7.44
CA ARG A 357 5.63 18.80 -7.07
C ARG A 357 5.50 20.05 -6.17
N ASP A 358 4.44 20.82 -6.38
CA ASP A 358 4.21 22.05 -5.61
C ASP A 358 3.86 21.75 -4.15
N ALA A 359 3.23 20.61 -3.84
CA ALA A 359 3.00 20.17 -2.47
C ALA A 359 4.29 19.93 -1.68
N LEU A 360 5.37 19.47 -2.33
CA LEU A 360 6.68 19.36 -1.68
C LEU A 360 7.19 20.72 -1.25
N LYS A 361 7.14 21.71 -2.16
CA LYS A 361 7.60 23.08 -1.87
C LYS A 361 6.75 23.75 -0.80
N LEU A 362 5.42 23.62 -0.89
CA LEU A 362 4.48 24.14 0.09
C LEU A 362 4.82 23.62 1.49
N VAL A 363 4.84 22.29 1.65
CA VAL A 363 5.07 21.67 2.96
C VAL A 363 6.46 22.02 3.49
N ALA A 364 7.49 22.02 2.65
CA ALA A 364 8.85 22.40 3.06
C ALA A 364 8.91 23.86 3.52
N ALA A 365 8.27 24.78 2.82
CA ALA A 365 8.27 26.21 3.15
C ALA A 365 7.55 26.50 4.47
N VAL A 366 6.35 25.93 4.66
CA VAL A 366 5.52 26.26 5.85
C VAL A 366 5.95 25.51 7.11
N SER A 367 6.73 24.40 6.99
CA SER A 367 7.17 23.59 8.12
C SER A 367 8.56 23.96 8.65
N GLY A 368 9.44 24.53 7.81
CA GLY A 368 10.84 24.76 8.14
C GLY A 368 11.04 25.77 9.26
N ASP A 369 10.56 27.00 9.06
CA ASP A 369 10.76 28.11 10.01
C ASP A 369 10.20 27.82 11.41
N PRO A 370 8.96 27.30 11.58
CA PRO A 370 8.45 26.96 12.90
C PRO A 370 9.31 25.93 13.64
N LEU A 371 9.83 24.94 12.92
CA LEU A 371 10.67 23.90 13.52
C LEU A 371 12.05 24.44 13.89
N GLU A 372 12.68 25.25 13.03
CA GLU A 372 13.96 25.92 13.35
C GLU A 372 13.83 26.82 14.57
N LEU A 373 12.74 27.59 14.66
CA LEU A 373 12.46 28.42 15.80
C LEU A 373 12.32 27.59 17.10
N TRP A 374 11.56 26.51 17.04
CA TRP A 374 11.36 25.61 18.17
C TRP A 374 12.66 24.96 18.64
N LEU A 375 13.52 24.50 17.72
CA LEU A 375 14.83 23.93 18.06
C LEU A 375 15.74 24.96 18.75
N ASN A 376 15.75 26.18 18.25
CA ASN A 376 16.58 27.25 18.80
C ASN A 376 16.04 27.79 20.16
N GLN A 377 14.73 27.72 20.38
CA GLN A 377 14.13 28.05 21.70
C GLN A 377 14.34 26.92 22.73
N ASN A 378 14.50 25.67 22.28
CA ASN A 378 14.64 24.50 23.13
C ASN A 378 15.99 23.80 22.84
N VAL A 379 17.08 24.51 23.13
CA VAL A 379 18.45 24.07 22.77
C VAL A 379 18.79 22.66 23.27
N ASP A 380 18.31 22.29 24.46
CA ASP A 380 18.57 20.96 25.03
C ASP A 380 17.85 19.86 24.24
N PHE A 381 16.63 20.10 23.76
CA PHE A 381 15.92 19.17 22.88
C PHE A 381 16.64 19.06 21.50
N GLY A 382 17.04 20.22 20.95
CA GLY A 382 17.81 20.26 19.69
C GLY A 382 19.12 19.49 19.79
N LYS A 383 19.85 19.59 20.90
CA LYS A 383 21.06 18.80 21.16
C LYS A 383 20.75 17.29 21.21
N LYS A 384 19.68 16.90 21.90
CA LYS A 384 19.28 15.50 22.03
C LYS A 384 18.90 14.89 20.66
N ILE A 385 18.17 15.63 19.82
CA ILE A 385 17.86 15.25 18.44
C ILE A 385 19.13 15.14 17.60
N ALA A 386 20.04 16.11 17.72
CA ALA A 386 21.32 16.09 17.04
C ALA A 386 22.16 14.86 17.43
N GLU A 387 22.22 14.52 18.72
CA GLU A 387 22.90 13.33 19.22
C GLU A 387 22.32 12.05 18.66
N LEU A 388 20.98 11.93 18.58
CA LEU A 388 20.30 10.79 17.95
C LEU A 388 20.67 10.67 16.47
N ALA A 389 20.56 11.76 15.71
CA ALA A 389 20.90 11.79 14.29
C ALA A 389 22.38 11.45 14.03
N ILE A 390 23.30 12.04 14.83
CA ILE A 390 24.73 11.75 14.74
C ILE A 390 25.02 10.28 15.11
N ARG A 391 24.35 9.73 16.11
CA ARG A 391 24.48 8.30 16.49
C ARG A 391 24.04 7.40 15.36
N GLN A 392 22.92 7.71 14.68
CA GLN A 392 22.47 6.97 13.50
C GLN A 392 23.48 7.08 12.35
N ALA A 393 23.96 8.28 12.04
CA ALA A 393 25.00 8.51 11.04
C ALA A 393 26.29 7.72 11.35
N GLN A 394 26.73 7.73 12.60
CA GLN A 394 27.88 6.94 13.03
C GLN A 394 27.63 5.43 12.93
N ALA A 395 26.43 4.97 13.29
CA ALA A 395 26.04 3.56 13.15
C ALA A 395 26.08 3.14 11.69
N ARG A 396 25.51 3.96 10.78
CA ARG A 396 25.59 3.77 9.33
C ARG A 396 27.03 3.74 8.83
N ILE A 397 27.87 4.71 9.21
CA ILE A 397 29.28 4.77 8.83
C ILE A 397 30.06 3.56 9.40
N ARG A 398 29.76 3.14 10.64
CA ARG A 398 30.39 1.97 11.25
C ARG A 398 29.97 0.67 10.54
N SER A 399 28.73 0.53 10.13
CA SER A 399 28.28 -0.64 9.34
C SER A 399 29.02 -0.70 8.00
N VAL A 400 29.15 0.42 7.28
CA VAL A 400 29.93 0.53 6.04
C VAL A 400 31.42 0.25 6.31
N LYS A 401 32.05 0.89 7.31
CA LYS A 401 33.46 0.64 7.67
C LYS A 401 33.73 -0.75 8.23
N LYS A 402 32.73 -1.41 8.83
CA LYS A 402 32.83 -2.78 9.33
C LYS A 402 32.87 -3.77 8.16
N ILE A 403 32.24 -3.43 7.06
CA ILE A 403 32.33 -4.14 5.77
C ILE A 403 33.73 -3.93 5.15
N GLU A 404 34.26 -2.69 5.18
CA GLU A 404 35.62 -2.38 4.66
C GLU A 404 36.74 -2.95 5.52
N LYS A 405 36.63 -2.97 6.87
CA LYS A 405 37.67 -3.47 7.77
C LYS A 405 37.75 -5.00 7.91
N LYS A 406 36.74 -5.74 7.43
CA LYS A 406 36.73 -7.21 7.49
C LYS A 406 37.59 -7.89 6.44
N LYS A 407 38.38 -7.17 5.66
CA LYS A 407 39.49 -7.76 4.89
C LYS A 407 40.62 -8.35 5.76
N GLY A 408 40.47 -8.36 7.10
CA GLY A 408 41.58 -8.74 8.00
C GLY A 408 41.28 -9.63 9.20
N SER A 409 40.07 -10.05 9.53
CA SER A 409 39.85 -11.05 10.60
C SER A 409 38.43 -11.62 10.59
N GLY A 410 38.32 -12.90 10.25
CA GLY A 410 37.08 -13.62 10.05
C GLY A 410 36.23 -13.81 11.31
N VAL A 411 35.10 -13.25 11.36
CA VAL A 411 33.79 -13.81 11.76
C VAL A 411 32.75 -12.76 11.41
N ALA A 412 31.99 -12.99 10.35
CA ALA A 412 30.86 -12.12 9.98
C ALA A 412 29.74 -12.30 11.00
N ILE A 413 29.24 -11.20 11.59
CA ILE A 413 27.96 -11.26 12.32
C ILE A 413 26.87 -11.39 11.26
N LEU A 414 26.28 -12.57 11.18
CA LEU A 414 25.23 -12.92 10.24
C LEU A 414 23.95 -12.15 10.56
N PRO A 415 23.09 -11.88 9.55
CA PRO A 415 21.81 -11.24 9.77
C PRO A 415 20.96 -12.02 10.79
N GLY A 416 20.36 -11.33 11.76
CA GLY A 416 19.58 -11.98 12.81
C GLY A 416 18.35 -12.77 12.32
N LYS A 417 17.87 -12.47 11.10
CA LYS A 417 16.77 -13.20 10.45
C LYS A 417 17.23 -14.44 9.66
N LEU A 418 18.55 -14.57 9.39
CA LEU A 418 19.10 -15.76 8.74
C LEU A 418 19.00 -16.97 9.68
N THR A 419 18.43 -18.05 9.17
CA THR A 419 18.48 -19.37 9.83
C THR A 419 19.47 -20.22 9.05
N ASP A 420 20.69 -20.28 9.56
CA ASP A 420 21.84 -20.89 8.87
C ASP A 420 21.84 -22.42 8.91
N CYS A 421 22.60 -23.05 8.03
CA CYS A 421 22.88 -24.49 8.03
C CYS A 421 24.09 -24.83 8.91
N GLU A 422 24.25 -26.12 9.24
CA GLU A 422 25.28 -26.63 10.14
C GLU A 422 26.57 -26.99 9.39
N SER A 423 26.49 -27.35 8.10
CA SER A 423 27.66 -27.75 7.29
C SER A 423 28.54 -26.54 6.93
N GLU A 424 29.83 -26.74 6.87
CA GLU A 424 30.84 -25.80 6.37
C GLU A 424 31.25 -26.09 4.90
N ASP A 425 30.74 -27.17 4.29
CA ASP A 425 31.04 -27.49 2.89
C ASP A 425 30.19 -26.70 1.94
N ILE A 426 30.77 -25.68 1.31
CA ILE A 426 30.11 -24.77 0.36
C ILE A 426 29.40 -25.52 -0.76
N ARG A 427 29.95 -26.67 -1.20
CA ARG A 427 29.40 -27.45 -2.33
C ARG A 427 28.04 -28.06 -2.01
N GLU A 428 27.76 -28.32 -0.73
CA GLU A 428 26.53 -28.90 -0.24
C GLU A 428 25.56 -27.83 0.29
N ASN A 429 26.11 -26.67 0.69
CA ASN A 429 25.31 -25.61 1.31
C ASN A 429 24.46 -24.85 0.32
N GLU A 430 23.21 -24.62 0.70
CA GLU A 430 22.20 -23.93 -0.11
C GLU A 430 21.54 -22.82 0.71
N LEU A 431 21.40 -21.63 0.13
CA LEU A 431 20.67 -20.51 0.71
C LEU A 431 19.37 -20.31 -0.05
N PHE A 432 18.24 -20.35 0.64
CA PHE A 432 16.94 -19.98 0.10
C PHE A 432 16.57 -18.55 0.52
N LEU A 433 16.42 -17.66 -0.46
CA LEU A 433 15.87 -16.31 -0.31
C LEU A 433 14.37 -16.44 -0.43
N VAL A 434 13.64 -16.30 0.68
CA VAL A 434 12.21 -16.64 0.75
C VAL A 434 11.39 -15.37 0.89
N GLU A 435 10.34 -15.24 0.09
CA GLU A 435 9.40 -14.13 0.16
C GLU A 435 8.58 -14.17 1.44
N GLY A 436 8.69 -13.12 2.25
CA GLY A 436 7.89 -12.90 3.45
C GLY A 436 8.23 -13.76 4.66
N ASP A 437 7.83 -13.29 5.84
CA ASP A 437 8.06 -13.99 7.11
C ASP A 437 7.18 -15.25 7.25
N SER A 438 5.99 -15.29 6.64
CA SER A 438 5.07 -16.44 6.71
C SER A 438 5.64 -17.65 5.98
N ALA A 439 5.99 -17.49 4.69
CA ALA A 439 6.63 -18.56 3.91
C ALA A 439 8.02 -18.90 4.47
N GLY A 440 8.76 -17.90 4.96
CA GLY A 440 10.01 -18.08 5.67
C GLY A 440 9.86 -18.97 6.91
N GLY A 441 8.76 -18.86 7.66
CA GLY A 441 8.45 -19.74 8.79
C GLY A 441 8.27 -21.20 8.38
N SER A 442 7.47 -21.46 7.33
CA SER A 442 7.27 -22.80 6.78
C SER A 442 8.58 -23.38 6.23
N ALA A 443 9.38 -22.58 5.50
CA ALA A 443 10.65 -22.99 4.95
C ALA A 443 11.69 -23.35 6.04
N LYS A 444 11.73 -22.60 7.15
CA LYS A 444 12.58 -22.92 8.31
C LYS A 444 12.26 -24.28 8.93
N LEU A 445 10.99 -24.68 8.93
CA LEU A 445 10.57 -25.99 9.42
C LEU A 445 10.81 -27.11 8.40
N ALA A 446 10.71 -26.79 7.11
CA ALA A 446 10.85 -27.72 5.99
C ALA A 446 12.29 -28.08 5.64
N ARG A 447 13.25 -27.17 5.93
CA ARG A 447 14.64 -27.27 5.48
C ARG A 447 15.40 -28.48 6.05
N ASP A 448 16.39 -28.95 5.33
CA ASP A 448 17.45 -29.76 5.91
C ASP A 448 18.40 -28.85 6.70
N LYS A 449 18.47 -29.05 8.00
CA LYS A 449 19.30 -28.23 8.90
C LYS A 449 20.79 -28.37 8.62
N ALA A 450 21.20 -29.52 8.10
CA ALA A 450 22.61 -29.78 7.82
C ALA A 450 23.13 -28.86 6.69
N THR A 451 22.38 -28.72 5.59
CA THR A 451 22.89 -28.11 4.35
C THR A 451 22.07 -26.92 3.85
N GLN A 452 20.86 -26.65 4.40
CA GLN A 452 19.98 -25.61 3.88
C GLN A 452 19.82 -24.46 4.87
N ALA A 453 20.07 -23.24 4.40
CA ALA A 453 19.86 -21.99 5.13
C ALA A 453 18.67 -21.22 4.55
N ILE A 454 17.96 -20.48 5.41
CA ILE A 454 16.78 -19.68 5.05
C ILE A 454 17.01 -18.21 5.42
N LEU A 455 16.83 -17.33 4.45
CA LEU A 455 16.80 -15.88 4.64
C LEU A 455 15.44 -15.33 4.19
N PRO A 456 14.50 -15.04 5.10
CA PRO A 456 13.26 -14.38 4.73
C PRO A 456 13.51 -12.93 4.35
N LEU A 457 12.82 -12.47 3.27
CA LEU A 457 12.88 -11.11 2.77
C LEU A 457 11.62 -10.36 3.19
N ARG A 458 11.76 -9.15 3.71
CA ARG A 458 10.63 -8.32 4.14
C ARG A 458 10.20 -7.37 3.05
N GLY A 459 9.22 -7.80 2.26
CA GLY A 459 8.66 -7.02 1.16
C GLY A 459 9.54 -6.98 -0.09
N LYS A 460 9.19 -6.07 -1.01
CA LYS A 460 9.87 -5.95 -2.31
C LYS A 460 11.27 -5.36 -2.13
N VAL A 461 12.26 -6.04 -2.66
CA VAL A 461 13.65 -5.58 -2.69
C VAL A 461 13.78 -4.34 -3.57
N LEU A 462 14.71 -3.45 -3.26
CA LEU A 462 15.00 -2.27 -4.06
C LEU A 462 15.29 -2.65 -5.53
N ASN A 463 14.70 -1.92 -6.49
CA ASN A 463 15.14 -1.99 -7.87
C ASN A 463 16.57 -1.44 -7.97
N SER A 464 17.53 -2.33 -8.07
CA SER A 464 18.96 -2.01 -8.04
C SER A 464 19.57 -1.72 -9.41
N PHE A 465 18.78 -1.73 -10.50
CA PHE A 465 19.30 -1.65 -11.87
C PHE A 465 20.15 -0.39 -12.15
N GLU A 466 19.66 0.78 -11.70
CA GLU A 466 20.34 2.08 -11.85
C GLU A 466 20.95 2.62 -10.54
N VAL A 467 21.02 1.78 -9.50
CA VAL A 467 21.55 2.20 -8.21
C VAL A 467 23.07 2.05 -8.21
N HIS A 468 23.77 3.10 -7.78
CA HIS A 468 25.23 3.03 -7.63
C HIS A 468 25.62 2.05 -6.52
N PRO A 469 26.68 1.23 -6.68
CA PRO A 469 27.11 0.25 -5.68
C PRO A 469 27.22 0.80 -4.25
N ASP A 470 27.70 2.04 -4.09
CA ASP A 470 27.81 2.69 -2.77
C ASP A 470 26.47 2.95 -2.07
N GLN A 471 25.37 2.99 -2.83
CA GLN A 471 24.03 3.21 -2.29
C GLN A 471 23.25 1.92 -2.02
N LEU A 472 23.74 0.78 -2.51
CA LEU A 472 23.08 -0.52 -2.35
C LEU A 472 22.94 -0.92 -0.89
N PHE A 473 23.98 -0.71 -0.09
CA PHE A 473 24.01 -1.05 1.33
C PHE A 473 23.15 -0.15 2.22
N GLY A 474 22.58 0.93 1.68
CA GLY A 474 21.51 1.69 2.32
C GLY A 474 20.20 0.90 2.44
N ASN A 475 20.01 -0.14 1.61
CA ASN A 475 18.88 -1.05 1.72
C ASN A 475 19.23 -2.24 2.60
N ALA A 476 18.50 -2.42 3.71
CA ALA A 476 18.76 -3.45 4.70
C ALA A 476 18.65 -4.88 4.12
N GLU A 477 17.72 -5.12 3.19
CA GLU A 477 17.54 -6.43 2.57
C GLU A 477 18.76 -6.81 1.69
N ILE A 478 19.25 -5.87 0.87
CA ILE A 478 20.44 -6.10 0.02
C ILE A 478 21.69 -6.29 0.89
N HIS A 479 21.81 -5.50 1.96
CA HIS A 479 22.90 -5.68 2.94
C HIS A 479 22.87 -7.07 3.56
N ASP A 480 21.70 -7.53 4.02
CA ASP A 480 21.52 -8.84 4.62
C ASP A 480 21.84 -9.98 3.65
N ILE A 481 21.42 -9.84 2.38
CA ILE A 481 21.73 -10.79 1.31
C ILE A 481 23.26 -10.88 1.11
N SER A 482 23.94 -9.75 0.95
CA SER A 482 25.39 -9.71 0.74
C SER A 482 26.17 -10.33 1.91
N VAL A 483 25.79 -9.99 3.15
CA VAL A 483 26.40 -10.55 4.37
C VAL A 483 26.11 -12.04 4.50
N ALA A 484 24.90 -12.50 4.21
CA ALA A 484 24.53 -13.91 4.25
C ALA A 484 25.34 -14.72 3.24
N ILE A 485 25.47 -14.24 2.01
CA ILE A 485 26.22 -14.89 0.91
C ILE A 485 27.72 -14.85 1.19
N GLY A 486 28.23 -13.80 1.84
CA GLY A 486 29.64 -13.60 2.12
C GLY A 486 30.45 -13.03 0.95
N VAL A 487 29.76 -12.42 -0.04
CA VAL A 487 30.38 -11.80 -1.22
C VAL A 487 29.91 -10.37 -1.34
N ASP A 488 30.83 -9.45 -1.61
CA ASP A 488 30.52 -8.05 -1.85
C ASP A 488 29.98 -7.80 -3.27
N PRO A 489 29.07 -6.84 -3.45
CA PRO A 489 28.66 -6.38 -4.79
C PRO A 489 29.86 -5.94 -5.63
N HIS A 490 29.84 -6.32 -6.90
CA HIS A 490 30.92 -6.06 -7.85
C HIS A 490 30.37 -5.84 -9.27
N ALA A 491 31.14 -5.18 -10.14
CA ALA A 491 30.79 -5.01 -11.54
C ALA A 491 31.27 -6.21 -12.39
N ILE A 492 30.75 -6.29 -13.62
CA ILE A 492 31.04 -7.42 -14.53
C ILE A 492 32.53 -7.57 -14.86
N ASN A 493 33.28 -6.45 -14.84
CA ASN A 493 34.71 -6.44 -15.13
C ASN A 493 35.61 -6.54 -13.88
N ASP A 494 34.99 -6.66 -12.70
CA ASP A 494 35.73 -6.78 -11.46
C ASP A 494 36.17 -8.24 -11.25
N HIS A 495 37.24 -8.41 -10.50
CA HIS A 495 37.71 -9.72 -10.01
C HIS A 495 37.37 -9.85 -8.52
N PRO A 496 36.11 -10.20 -8.18
CA PRO A 496 35.70 -10.27 -6.78
C PRO A 496 36.41 -11.43 -6.07
N ASP A 497 36.68 -11.23 -4.80
CA ASP A 497 37.15 -12.31 -3.92
C ASP A 497 35.94 -13.17 -3.49
N LEU A 498 35.85 -14.38 -4.02
CA LEU A 498 34.81 -15.35 -3.67
C LEU A 498 35.21 -16.28 -2.52
N SER A 499 36.35 -16.07 -1.90
CA SER A 499 36.80 -16.91 -0.76
C SER A 499 35.87 -16.85 0.45
N GLY A 500 35.06 -15.79 0.53
CA GLY A 500 34.04 -15.61 1.55
C GLY A 500 32.67 -16.23 1.23
N LEU A 501 32.50 -16.81 0.03
CA LEU A 501 31.23 -17.43 -0.39
C LEU A 501 30.86 -18.57 0.57
N ARG A 502 29.60 -18.59 1.03
CA ARG A 502 29.15 -19.54 2.06
C ARG A 502 28.22 -20.63 1.53
N TYR A 503 27.63 -20.42 0.37
CA TYR A 503 26.64 -21.33 -0.23
C TYR A 503 26.96 -21.59 -1.68
N GLY A 504 27.00 -22.88 -2.07
CA GLY A 504 27.20 -23.29 -3.45
C GLY A 504 25.98 -23.02 -4.33
N LYS A 505 24.78 -22.97 -3.73
CA LYS A 505 23.54 -22.61 -4.42
C LYS A 505 22.78 -21.53 -3.64
N ILE A 506 22.30 -20.54 -4.36
CA ILE A 506 21.46 -19.45 -3.86
C ILE A 506 20.15 -19.51 -4.64
N ALA A 507 19.10 -19.96 -3.99
CA ALA A 507 17.80 -20.21 -4.62
C ALA A 507 16.80 -19.12 -4.24
N ILE A 508 16.18 -18.49 -5.24
CA ILE A 508 15.07 -17.55 -5.06
C ILE A 508 13.79 -18.37 -4.94
N LEU A 509 13.07 -18.19 -3.85
CA LEU A 509 11.81 -18.87 -3.55
C LEU A 509 10.73 -17.81 -3.29
N SER A 510 9.91 -17.56 -4.30
CA SER A 510 8.82 -16.58 -4.30
C SER A 510 7.48 -17.27 -4.56
N ASP A 511 6.40 -16.59 -4.21
CA ASP A 511 5.04 -17.01 -4.51
C ASP A 511 4.81 -17.11 -6.03
N ALA A 512 3.86 -17.92 -6.45
CA ALA A 512 3.56 -18.11 -7.87
C ALA A 512 2.60 -17.05 -8.43
N ASP A 513 2.43 -15.94 -7.72
CA ASP A 513 1.59 -14.82 -8.12
C ASP A 513 2.38 -13.67 -8.78
N VAL A 514 1.69 -12.59 -9.13
CA VAL A 514 2.28 -11.40 -9.80
C VAL A 514 3.31 -10.71 -8.92
N ASP A 515 3.07 -10.67 -7.60
CA ASP A 515 3.97 -10.03 -6.64
C ASP A 515 5.24 -10.85 -6.43
N GLY A 516 5.12 -12.17 -6.32
CA GLY A 516 6.26 -13.08 -6.26
C GLY A 516 7.11 -13.05 -7.54
N SER A 517 6.48 -12.97 -8.72
CA SER A 517 7.19 -12.78 -10.00
C SER A 517 7.95 -11.46 -10.01
N HIS A 518 7.40 -10.38 -9.43
CA HIS A 518 8.07 -9.10 -9.32
C HIS A 518 9.28 -9.18 -8.37
N ILE A 519 9.15 -9.82 -7.21
CA ILE A 519 10.28 -10.04 -6.28
C ILE A 519 11.38 -10.86 -6.94
N GLN A 520 11.02 -11.91 -7.69
CA GLN A 520 11.96 -12.71 -8.47
C GLN A 520 12.76 -11.85 -9.45
N VAL A 521 12.09 -11.00 -10.24
CA VAL A 521 12.76 -10.10 -11.21
C VAL A 521 13.66 -9.09 -10.51
N LEU A 522 13.25 -8.54 -9.35
CA LEU A 522 14.09 -7.63 -8.56
C LEU A 522 15.37 -8.32 -8.05
N LEU A 523 15.27 -9.55 -7.56
CA LEU A 523 16.43 -10.33 -7.12
C LEU A 523 17.32 -10.74 -8.30
N LEU A 524 16.75 -11.17 -9.42
CA LEU A 524 17.50 -11.45 -10.64
C LEU A 524 18.25 -10.19 -11.12
N THR A 525 17.61 -9.02 -11.05
CA THR A 525 18.25 -7.73 -11.36
C THR A 525 19.44 -7.45 -10.43
N LEU A 526 19.26 -7.70 -9.13
CA LEU A 526 20.34 -7.55 -8.14
C LEU A 526 21.54 -8.43 -8.49
N PHE A 527 21.30 -9.72 -8.73
CA PHE A 527 22.38 -10.67 -9.04
C PHE A 527 23.03 -10.37 -10.39
N TYR A 528 22.25 -10.10 -11.42
CA TYR A 528 22.77 -9.74 -12.74
C TYR A 528 23.64 -8.49 -12.70
N ARG A 529 23.21 -7.45 -11.99
CA ARG A 529 23.89 -6.14 -12.02
C ARG A 529 25.05 -6.01 -11.02
N HIS A 530 24.91 -6.64 -9.84
CA HIS A 530 25.79 -6.42 -8.71
C HIS A 530 26.50 -7.67 -8.16
N PHE A 531 26.18 -8.84 -8.71
CA PHE A 531 26.86 -10.11 -8.41
C PHE A 531 27.04 -10.95 -9.69
N PRO A 532 27.51 -10.36 -10.81
CA PRO A 532 27.54 -11.04 -12.10
C PRO A 532 28.44 -12.28 -12.08
N LYS A 533 29.48 -12.31 -11.25
CA LYS A 533 30.34 -13.48 -11.10
C LYS A 533 29.61 -14.69 -10.50
N LEU A 534 28.68 -14.47 -9.56
CA LEU A 534 27.87 -15.57 -9.01
C LEU A 534 26.89 -16.15 -10.04
N VAL A 535 26.41 -15.31 -10.97
CA VAL A 535 25.58 -15.77 -12.11
C VAL A 535 26.43 -16.57 -13.08
N ALA A 536 27.61 -16.04 -13.47
CA ALA A 536 28.52 -16.69 -14.42
C ALA A 536 29.04 -18.04 -13.90
N ASP A 537 29.32 -18.14 -12.58
CA ASP A 537 29.81 -19.39 -11.96
C ASP A 537 28.64 -20.35 -11.62
N GLY A 538 27.39 -20.00 -11.92
CA GLY A 538 26.23 -20.88 -11.81
C GLY A 538 25.70 -21.10 -10.38
N HIS A 539 25.90 -20.13 -9.48
CA HIS A 539 25.43 -20.20 -8.09
C HIS A 539 23.97 -19.78 -7.90
N ILE A 540 23.36 -19.11 -8.88
CA ILE A 540 22.01 -18.54 -8.74
C ILE A 540 20.96 -19.46 -9.35
N TYR A 541 19.89 -19.70 -8.60
CA TYR A 541 18.78 -20.58 -8.97
C TYR A 541 17.44 -19.93 -8.68
N VAL A 542 16.41 -20.38 -9.41
CA VAL A 542 15.00 -20.07 -9.14
C VAL A 542 14.30 -21.37 -8.79
N ALA A 543 13.68 -21.42 -7.62
CA ALA A 543 12.87 -22.56 -7.21
C ALA A 543 11.49 -22.50 -7.85
N GLN A 544 10.98 -23.68 -8.25
CA GLN A 544 9.66 -23.81 -8.86
C GLN A 544 8.71 -24.58 -7.93
N PRO A 545 7.97 -23.91 -7.05
CA PRO A 545 6.93 -24.55 -6.27
C PRO A 545 5.78 -24.98 -7.17
N PRO A 546 5.05 -26.07 -6.83
CA PRO A 546 3.90 -26.53 -7.60
C PRO A 546 2.70 -25.58 -7.40
N LEU A 547 1.93 -25.38 -8.47
CA LEU A 547 0.65 -24.66 -8.42
C LEU A 547 -0.52 -25.57 -8.02
N PHE A 548 -0.46 -26.86 -8.34
CA PHE A 548 -1.57 -27.77 -8.11
C PHE A 548 -1.14 -28.99 -7.31
N ARG A 549 -2.08 -29.49 -6.52
CA ARG A 549 -2.00 -30.76 -5.81
C ARG A 549 -3.22 -31.59 -6.12
N VAL A 550 -3.00 -32.87 -6.46
CA VAL A 550 -4.04 -33.87 -6.70
C VAL A 550 -3.96 -34.93 -5.61
N ASP A 551 -4.96 -34.99 -4.77
CA ASP A 551 -5.10 -36.01 -3.72
C ASP A 551 -6.00 -37.13 -4.22
N VAL A 552 -5.46 -38.32 -4.38
CA VAL A 552 -6.22 -39.52 -4.77
C VAL A 552 -6.50 -40.33 -3.54
N ASN A 553 -7.79 -40.55 -3.27
CA ASN A 553 -8.24 -41.32 -2.11
C ASN A 553 -7.88 -42.81 -2.23
N ALA A 554 -7.63 -43.46 -1.11
CA ALA A 554 -7.39 -44.91 -1.09
C ALA A 554 -8.60 -45.67 -1.63
N GLN A 555 -8.33 -46.60 -2.54
CA GLN A 555 -9.35 -47.50 -3.12
C GLN A 555 -9.16 -48.90 -2.55
N GLY A 556 -9.63 -49.13 -1.31
CA GLY A 556 -9.48 -50.40 -0.60
C GLY A 556 -8.04 -50.65 -0.11
N LYS A 557 -7.75 -51.88 0.37
CA LYS A 557 -6.42 -52.21 0.93
C LYS A 557 -5.29 -52.31 -0.10
N SER A 558 -5.61 -52.47 -1.38
CA SER A 558 -4.65 -52.70 -2.45
C SER A 558 -4.17 -51.45 -3.18
N LYS A 559 -4.88 -50.32 -3.06
CA LYS A 559 -4.50 -49.02 -3.67
C LYS A 559 -4.47 -47.94 -2.60
N PRO A 560 -3.31 -47.65 -2.03
CA PRO A 560 -3.17 -46.59 -1.00
C PRO A 560 -3.47 -45.21 -1.59
N ALA A 561 -3.74 -44.24 -0.71
CA ALA A 561 -3.87 -42.84 -1.10
C ALA A 561 -2.56 -42.35 -1.75
N ARG A 562 -2.68 -41.55 -2.80
CA ARG A 562 -1.54 -40.99 -3.53
C ARG A 562 -1.69 -39.48 -3.62
N LYS A 563 -0.57 -38.77 -3.64
CA LYS A 563 -0.52 -37.31 -3.85
C LYS A 563 0.35 -37.05 -5.07
N PHE A 564 -0.10 -36.16 -5.93
CA PHE A 564 0.65 -35.68 -7.08
C PHE A 564 0.71 -34.16 -7.02
N TYR A 565 1.78 -33.59 -7.53
CA TYR A 565 1.97 -32.16 -7.62
C TYR A 565 2.25 -31.79 -9.07
N ALA A 566 1.70 -30.66 -9.52
CA ALA A 566 1.91 -30.13 -10.86
C ALA A 566 2.34 -28.68 -10.79
N LEU A 567 3.31 -28.29 -11.63
CA LEU A 567 3.81 -26.92 -11.71
C LEU A 567 2.84 -26.00 -12.43
N ASP A 568 2.17 -26.51 -13.43
CA ASP A 568 1.27 -25.77 -14.31
C ASP A 568 0.05 -26.62 -14.74
N GLN A 569 -0.81 -26.01 -15.53
CA GLN A 569 -2.01 -26.66 -16.04
C GLN A 569 -1.68 -27.87 -16.95
N ASN A 570 -0.62 -27.79 -17.74
CA ASN A 570 -0.25 -28.87 -18.65
C ASN A 570 0.18 -30.14 -17.89
N GLU A 571 0.96 -29.96 -16.80
CA GLU A 571 1.33 -31.07 -15.93
C GLU A 571 0.12 -31.63 -15.18
N LEU A 572 -0.80 -30.75 -14.73
CA LEU A 572 -2.05 -31.18 -14.12
C LEU A 572 -2.86 -32.05 -15.08
N ASP A 573 -3.06 -31.59 -16.30
CA ASP A 573 -3.80 -32.33 -17.33
C ASP A 573 -3.15 -33.69 -17.61
N GLY A 574 -1.82 -33.74 -17.68
CA GLY A 574 -1.07 -34.98 -17.83
C GLY A 574 -1.25 -35.96 -16.65
N ILE A 575 -1.34 -35.45 -15.42
CA ILE A 575 -1.65 -36.24 -14.22
C ILE A 575 -3.08 -36.81 -14.32
N LEU A 576 -4.06 -35.97 -14.69
CA LEU A 576 -5.46 -36.35 -14.80
C LEU A 576 -5.68 -37.41 -15.89
N GLU A 577 -5.05 -37.26 -17.06
CA GLU A 577 -5.06 -38.27 -18.12
C GLU A 577 -4.49 -39.61 -17.66
N ARG A 578 -3.40 -39.58 -16.89
CA ARG A 578 -2.80 -40.79 -16.30
C ARG A 578 -3.77 -41.48 -15.34
N LEU A 579 -4.40 -40.72 -14.45
CA LEU A 579 -5.39 -41.23 -13.50
C LEU A 579 -6.60 -41.84 -14.23
N GLN A 580 -7.06 -41.21 -15.30
CA GLN A 580 -8.14 -41.73 -16.16
C GLN A 580 -7.76 -43.05 -16.83
N LYS A 581 -6.54 -43.16 -17.36
CA LYS A 581 -5.99 -44.41 -17.95
C LYS A 581 -5.85 -45.54 -16.91
N GLU A 582 -5.56 -45.17 -15.62
CA GLU A 582 -5.53 -46.10 -14.50
C GLU A 582 -6.94 -46.51 -14.00
N GLY A 583 -8.00 -45.94 -14.55
CA GLY A 583 -9.40 -46.22 -14.20
C GLY A 583 -9.83 -45.55 -12.89
N VAL A 584 -9.14 -44.48 -12.45
CA VAL A 584 -9.53 -43.70 -11.28
C VAL A 584 -10.69 -42.77 -11.66
N LYS A 585 -11.82 -42.89 -10.97
CA LYS A 585 -12.98 -42.04 -11.20
C LYS A 585 -12.73 -40.63 -10.69
N GLU A 586 -13.33 -39.63 -11.33
CA GLU A 586 -13.21 -38.20 -10.90
C GLU A 586 -13.65 -37.97 -9.45
N THR A 587 -14.60 -38.74 -8.95
CA THR A 587 -15.04 -38.67 -7.54
C THR A 587 -14.04 -39.24 -6.53
N ALA A 588 -12.96 -39.89 -7.00
CA ALA A 588 -11.95 -40.52 -6.17
C ALA A 588 -10.70 -39.66 -5.95
N TYR A 589 -10.64 -38.49 -6.55
CA TYR A 589 -9.57 -37.51 -6.30
C TYR A 589 -10.11 -36.10 -6.10
N SER A 590 -9.32 -35.24 -5.46
CA SER A 590 -9.58 -33.81 -5.33
C SER A 590 -8.37 -33.02 -5.82
N ILE A 591 -8.63 -31.87 -6.41
CA ILE A 591 -7.61 -30.95 -6.91
C ILE A 591 -7.63 -29.72 -5.99
N SER A 592 -6.46 -29.34 -5.48
CA SER A 592 -6.25 -28.11 -4.73
C SER A 592 -5.24 -27.25 -5.48
N ARG A 593 -5.48 -25.93 -5.53
CA ARG A 593 -4.55 -24.96 -6.10
C ARG A 593 -3.90 -24.17 -4.96
N PHE A 594 -2.59 -24.03 -5.01
CA PHE A 594 -1.84 -23.15 -4.10
C PHE A 594 -1.76 -21.75 -4.71
N LYS A 595 -2.15 -20.74 -3.94
CA LYS A 595 -2.01 -19.32 -4.32
C LYS A 595 -0.65 -18.74 -3.93
N GLY A 596 0.02 -19.34 -2.94
CA GLY A 596 1.35 -18.94 -2.48
C GLY A 596 1.97 -19.95 -1.53
N LEU A 597 3.25 -19.76 -1.25
CA LEU A 597 4.07 -20.61 -0.36
C LEU A 597 3.54 -20.67 1.08
N GLY A 598 2.86 -19.61 1.51
CA GLY A 598 2.24 -19.52 2.83
C GLY A 598 1.08 -20.50 3.05
N GLU A 599 0.48 -21.02 1.96
CA GLU A 599 -0.58 -22.03 2.00
C GLU A 599 -0.04 -23.47 2.10
N MET A 600 1.26 -23.65 1.82
CA MET A 600 1.92 -24.93 1.92
C MET A 600 2.38 -25.20 3.36
N ASN A 601 2.02 -26.37 3.89
CA ASN A 601 2.59 -26.79 5.15
C ASN A 601 4.07 -27.20 4.98
N PRO A 602 4.88 -27.27 6.07
CA PRO A 602 6.30 -27.57 5.98
C PRO A 602 6.64 -28.89 5.25
N ASP A 603 5.84 -29.94 5.43
CA ASP A 603 6.08 -31.23 4.76
C ASP A 603 5.85 -31.13 3.25
N GLN A 604 4.82 -30.41 2.83
CA GLN A 604 4.55 -30.17 1.41
C GLN A 604 5.67 -29.37 0.76
N LEU A 605 6.09 -28.27 1.42
CA LEU A 605 7.18 -27.42 0.93
C LEU A 605 8.50 -28.18 0.86
N LYS A 606 8.75 -29.05 1.84
CA LYS A 606 9.90 -29.96 1.84
C LYS A 606 9.86 -30.87 0.64
N ASP A 607 8.78 -31.66 0.48
CA ASP A 607 8.68 -32.72 -0.51
C ASP A 607 8.66 -32.19 -1.95
N THR A 608 8.19 -30.96 -2.19
CA THR A 608 8.01 -30.43 -3.55
C THR A 608 9.10 -29.46 -3.98
N THR A 609 9.63 -28.66 -3.04
CA THR A 609 10.41 -27.44 -3.38
C THR A 609 11.81 -27.43 -2.76
N MET A 610 12.00 -28.09 -1.61
CA MET A 610 13.28 -28.00 -0.90
C MET A 610 14.11 -29.28 -0.94
N HIS A 611 13.48 -30.47 -0.98
CA HIS A 611 14.21 -31.75 -0.97
C HIS A 611 14.97 -31.96 -2.28
N PRO A 612 16.29 -32.23 -2.23
CA PRO A 612 17.15 -32.32 -3.42
C PRO A 612 16.66 -33.26 -4.51
N ASP A 613 16.04 -34.41 -4.14
CA ASP A 613 15.64 -35.45 -5.08
C ASP A 613 14.28 -35.17 -5.77
N THR A 614 13.47 -34.26 -5.20
CA THR A 614 12.08 -34.06 -5.68
C THR A 614 11.78 -32.65 -6.14
N ARG A 615 12.59 -31.68 -5.72
CA ARG A 615 12.45 -30.26 -6.09
C ARG A 615 12.85 -29.99 -7.53
N ARG A 616 12.38 -28.87 -8.04
CA ARG A 616 12.84 -28.30 -9.31
C ARG A 616 13.50 -26.95 -9.07
N LEU A 617 14.78 -26.84 -9.40
CA LEU A 617 15.55 -25.60 -9.39
C LEU A 617 16.02 -25.30 -10.80
N LEU A 618 15.70 -24.10 -11.29
CA LEU A 618 16.21 -23.58 -12.56
C LEU A 618 17.49 -22.79 -12.28
N GLN A 619 18.61 -23.23 -12.85
CA GLN A 619 19.86 -22.48 -12.80
C GLN A 619 19.75 -21.25 -13.70
N VAL A 620 20.11 -20.09 -13.17
CA VAL A 620 20.13 -18.83 -13.94
C VAL A 620 21.42 -18.78 -14.73
N GLN A 621 21.28 -18.70 -16.05
CA GLN A 621 22.40 -18.64 -17.00
C GLN A 621 22.14 -17.56 -18.03
N ILE A 622 23.21 -16.88 -18.47
CA ILE A 622 23.18 -16.02 -19.64
C ILE A 622 23.70 -16.85 -20.81
N PRO A 623 22.92 -17.07 -21.86
CA PRO A 623 23.38 -17.83 -23.02
C PRO A 623 24.59 -17.15 -23.66
N GLU A 624 25.52 -17.94 -24.18
CA GLU A 624 26.73 -17.42 -24.84
C GLU A 624 26.35 -16.54 -26.04
N GLY A 625 26.85 -15.30 -26.04
CA GLY A 625 26.55 -14.29 -27.05
C GLY A 625 25.23 -13.53 -26.86
N ALA A 626 24.46 -13.79 -25.81
CA ALA A 626 23.18 -13.11 -25.51
C ALA A 626 23.30 -11.95 -24.51
N ASP A 627 24.50 -11.48 -24.21
CA ASP A 627 24.74 -10.42 -23.21
C ASP A 627 24.00 -9.11 -23.53
N ASP A 628 24.06 -8.67 -24.79
CA ASP A 628 23.38 -7.44 -25.23
C ASP A 628 21.86 -7.57 -25.17
N GLU A 629 21.31 -8.70 -25.64
CA GLU A 629 19.87 -8.98 -25.58
C GLU A 629 19.38 -9.05 -24.13
N THR A 630 20.12 -9.75 -23.27
CA THR A 630 19.82 -9.83 -21.83
C THR A 630 19.83 -8.45 -21.20
N ARG A 631 20.84 -7.62 -21.52
CA ARG A 631 20.91 -6.24 -21.01
C ARG A 631 19.72 -5.42 -21.47
N ASP A 632 19.33 -5.51 -22.75
CA ASP A 632 18.21 -4.76 -23.30
C ASP A 632 16.87 -5.14 -22.67
N ILE A 633 16.69 -6.43 -22.34
CA ILE A 633 15.53 -6.91 -21.58
C ILE A 633 15.52 -6.29 -20.17
N PHE A 634 16.64 -6.31 -19.46
CA PHE A 634 16.70 -5.70 -18.12
C PHE A 634 16.53 -4.17 -18.17
N VAL A 635 17.08 -3.46 -19.15
CA VAL A 635 16.83 -2.03 -19.38
C VAL A 635 15.33 -1.78 -19.55
N LYS A 636 14.70 -2.53 -20.45
CA LYS A 636 13.26 -2.41 -20.72
C LYS A 636 12.40 -2.69 -19.48
N LEU A 637 12.71 -3.73 -18.72
CA LEU A 637 11.92 -4.11 -17.54
C LEU A 637 12.15 -3.17 -16.35
N MET A 638 13.42 -2.81 -16.08
CA MET A 638 13.84 -2.23 -14.80
C MET A 638 14.38 -0.80 -14.92
N GLY A 639 14.69 -0.31 -16.12
CA GLY A 639 15.24 1.03 -16.36
C GLY A 639 14.22 2.14 -16.07
N LYS A 640 14.72 3.28 -15.56
CA LYS A 640 13.93 4.50 -15.40
C LYS A 640 13.66 5.12 -16.76
N GLY A 641 12.44 5.59 -16.98
CA GLY A 641 12.05 6.22 -18.25
C GLY A 641 11.50 5.26 -19.31
N GLU A 642 11.66 3.95 -19.17
CA GLU A 642 11.26 2.92 -20.15
C GLU A 642 9.76 2.57 -20.17
N ALA A 643 8.91 3.38 -19.54
CA ALA A 643 7.46 3.12 -19.46
C ALA A 643 6.79 3.00 -20.84
N ALA A 644 7.20 3.84 -21.81
CA ALA A 644 6.68 3.81 -23.18
C ALA A 644 7.12 2.51 -23.92
N ALA A 645 8.37 2.10 -23.75
CA ALA A 645 8.90 0.86 -24.34
C ALA A 645 8.23 -0.39 -23.76
N ARG A 646 7.99 -0.41 -22.43
CA ARG A 646 7.22 -1.48 -21.77
C ARG A 646 5.79 -1.57 -22.29
N ARG A 647 5.13 -0.42 -22.44
CA ARG A 647 3.76 -0.36 -22.99
C ARG A 647 3.71 -0.93 -24.40
N ALA A 648 4.59 -0.46 -25.29
CA ALA A 648 4.64 -0.95 -26.66
C ALA A 648 4.97 -2.45 -26.74
N TRP A 649 5.78 -2.96 -25.82
CA TRP A 649 6.07 -4.39 -25.74
C TRP A 649 4.84 -5.17 -25.28
N MET A 650 4.13 -4.72 -24.25
CA MET A 650 2.89 -5.35 -23.79
C MET A 650 1.79 -5.32 -24.87
N GLU A 651 1.65 -4.21 -25.60
CA GLU A 651 0.68 -4.11 -26.70
C GLU A 651 1.01 -5.08 -27.85
N ARG A 652 2.29 -5.38 -28.08
CA ARG A 652 2.72 -6.30 -29.15
C ARG A 652 2.65 -7.78 -28.76
N GLU A 653 2.98 -8.11 -27.53
CA GLU A 653 3.17 -9.49 -27.06
C GLU A 653 2.21 -9.91 -25.95
N GLY A 654 1.35 -9.00 -25.49
CA GLY A 654 0.42 -9.27 -24.39
C GLY A 654 -0.55 -10.42 -24.69
N ASP A 655 -0.94 -10.61 -25.95
CA ASP A 655 -1.83 -11.70 -26.36
C ASP A 655 -1.17 -13.09 -26.28
N THR A 656 0.16 -13.15 -26.18
CA THR A 656 0.92 -14.41 -26.05
C THR A 656 1.19 -14.78 -24.59
N ALA A 657 0.95 -13.86 -23.66
CA ALA A 657 1.14 -14.11 -22.24
C ALA A 657 0.06 -15.06 -21.73
N GLN A 658 0.47 -16.16 -21.15
CA GLN A 658 -0.43 -16.99 -20.34
C GLN A 658 -0.70 -16.25 -19.05
N LEU A 659 -1.81 -15.54 -19.01
CA LEU A 659 -2.29 -14.89 -17.80
C LEU A 659 -2.99 -15.96 -16.95
N ASP A 660 -2.49 -16.15 -15.78
CA ASP A 660 -3.12 -16.94 -14.73
C ASP A 660 -4.17 -16.02 -14.05
N ILE A 661 -5.39 -15.99 -14.64
CA ILE A 661 -6.52 -15.18 -14.17
C ILE A 661 -7.33 -15.98 -13.15
#